data_5f6605a007e9dbd166192619d57b9067
#
_entry.id   5f6605a007e9dbd166192619d57b9067
#
_cell.length_a   1.000
_cell.length_b   1.000
_cell.length_c   1.000
_cell.angle_alpha   90.00
_cell.angle_beta   90.00
_cell.angle_gamma   90.00
#
_symmetry.space_group_name_H-M   'P 1'
#
loop_
_entity.id
_entity.type
_entity.pdbx_description
1 polymer ?
#
loop_
_entity_poly.entity_id
_entity_poly.type
_entity_poly.pdbx_seq_one_letter_code
_entity_poly.pdbx_strand_id
1 'polypeptide(L)'
;VFRNLIFPALASFAFILTSCDSRSDVEVANEANILIIGNKGEPKGLDPQLVSGVMESNLIRALFEGLCVEHPSKDGEVLPGAAASWVHNEDYSEWTFSLQTDGKWSDGVPITAEDFAFSYRRMISPDPAWPAKYASMLYFIENAEAYHKTQLGKILCGNDESFPLTWEILKETNFAGDPLISAANFKGKEFSELKEAELADFHKYLDEGETVSIKNLANKKFDKLSSSEKKIFLNLKGLDHLDVDQLGYVQKNLNALKWSEGTDDTVKQEVISRILQFQKTEDKPDLWEKAQVGVEAVDDFTLKLTMRGPVDFLPELSTHYTWFPVPKHIILQYGKINTAFASQWTKEGNMVSNGAFKLKKWRTNHFIEVEKNPAYWDTETVSLAGIRYLPIGNNYTETRMYGDEQLHLTYTVPAELIPFAKKEYPNELRQEAYVGTRFARINTERDPFKDPKVRRAFALAIDQAAFCDNILMGGQTPASGIVPPLAGYPVSDKISFQPEKARQLLKESSWGDKEIPTLTFLTTDSDGGRTEAEVIQSMLKEHLGVEVRIIQREWSTYLQLQRDGDYDLSAAGWIGDYLDPTTFLEMWRRGDGNNNTGWSSKEFERLLDEAGQIADPTTRIATLAKAEAIFLDENPVLPIYFYTTNYLIRPEVKGWHPLLLNNHPFKFVKIEK
;
A
#
# COMPACT_ATOMS: atom_id res chain seq x y z
N VAL A 1 30.44 -29.61 -82.66
CA VAL A 1 31.47 -28.62 -83.14
C VAL A 1 31.56 -27.57 -82.03
N PHE A 2 32.81 -27.40 -81.56
CA PHE A 2 33.38 -26.43 -80.58
C PHE A 2 33.09 -26.73 -79.16
N ARG A 3 33.93 -27.27 -78.40
CA ARG A 3 35.30 -27.19 -77.88
C ARG A 3 35.50 -26.02 -76.89
N ASN A 4 35.56 -26.42 -75.54
CA ASN A 4 36.37 -25.97 -74.40
C ASN A 4 36.87 -24.49 -74.35
N LEU A 5 36.64 -23.90 -73.19
CA LEU A 5 37.74 -23.26 -72.43
C LEU A 5 37.23 -23.11 -70.92
N ILE A 6 37.91 -23.85 -70.05
CA ILE A 6 37.81 -23.81 -68.58
C ILE A 6 38.75 -22.71 -68.10
N PHE A 7 38.24 -21.74 -67.33
CA PHE A 7 39.07 -20.87 -66.47
C PHE A 7 38.60 -21.10 -65.01
N PRO A 8 39.49 -21.45 -64.10
CA PRO A 8 39.13 -21.49 -62.67
C PRO A 8 39.30 -20.10 -62.07
N ALA A 9 38.20 -19.46 -61.72
CA ALA A 9 38.20 -18.31 -60.81
C ALA A 9 38.35 -18.84 -59.39
N LEU A 10 39.52 -18.67 -58.79
CA LEU A 10 39.74 -18.77 -57.35
C LEU A 10 39.02 -17.59 -56.69
N ALA A 11 37.82 -17.84 -56.22
CA ALA A 11 37.14 -16.95 -55.28
C ALA A 11 37.79 -17.17 -53.90
N SER A 12 38.64 -16.25 -53.48
CA SER A 12 39.10 -16.13 -52.10
C SER A 12 37.92 -15.74 -51.24
N PHE A 13 37.31 -16.75 -50.58
CA PHE A 13 36.39 -16.51 -49.46
C PHE A 13 37.25 -15.99 -48.32
N ALA A 14 37.30 -14.69 -48.15
CA ALA A 14 37.72 -14.07 -46.92
C ALA A 14 36.62 -14.41 -45.86
N PHE A 15 36.85 -15.43 -45.03
CA PHE A 15 36.16 -15.59 -43.80
C PHE A 15 36.45 -14.32 -42.95
N ILE A 16 35.51 -13.40 -42.91
CA ILE A 16 35.48 -12.39 -41.86
C ILE A 16 35.11 -13.21 -40.61
N LEU A 17 36.13 -13.61 -39.88
CA LEU A 17 35.99 -14.01 -38.47
C LEU A 17 35.50 -12.74 -37.75
N THR A 18 34.19 -12.57 -37.66
CA THR A 18 33.63 -11.78 -36.59
C THR A 18 34.08 -12.49 -35.31
N SER A 19 35.12 -11.96 -34.69
CA SER A 19 35.51 -12.32 -33.34
C SER A 19 34.23 -12.23 -32.52
N CYS A 20 33.63 -13.39 -32.11
CA CYS A 20 32.73 -13.42 -30.99
C CYS A 20 33.57 -12.87 -29.85
N ASP A 21 33.17 -11.77 -29.30
CA ASP A 21 33.74 -11.24 -28.09
C ASP A 21 33.53 -12.34 -27.03
N SER A 22 34.62 -12.94 -26.55
CA SER A 22 34.56 -14.04 -25.58
C SER A 22 34.28 -13.53 -24.15
N ARG A 23 34.11 -12.21 -24.02
CA ARG A 23 33.83 -11.58 -22.74
C ARG A 23 32.38 -11.79 -22.34
N SER A 24 32.16 -11.96 -21.04
CA SER A 24 30.83 -12.04 -20.47
C SER A 24 30.08 -10.68 -20.53
N ASP A 25 28.76 -10.71 -20.36
CA ASP A 25 27.96 -9.48 -20.30
C ASP A 25 28.40 -8.60 -19.11
N VAL A 26 28.77 -9.21 -17.98
CA VAL A 26 29.30 -8.53 -16.80
C VAL A 26 30.64 -7.86 -17.10
N GLU A 27 31.59 -8.54 -17.79
CA GLU A 27 32.87 -7.93 -18.14
C GLU A 27 32.70 -6.70 -19.05
N VAL A 28 31.81 -6.79 -20.05
CA VAL A 28 31.51 -5.67 -20.96
C VAL A 28 30.84 -4.53 -20.18
N ALA A 29 29.91 -4.85 -19.28
CA ALA A 29 29.22 -3.86 -18.48
C ALA A 29 30.15 -3.19 -17.45
N ASN A 30 31.09 -3.93 -16.87
CA ASN A 30 32.13 -3.40 -15.98
C ASN A 30 33.02 -2.37 -16.68
N GLU A 31 33.42 -2.64 -17.93
CA GLU A 31 34.18 -1.66 -18.72
C GLU A 31 33.39 -0.39 -19.00
N ALA A 32 32.08 -0.53 -19.29
CA ALA A 32 31.16 0.56 -19.54
C ALA A 32 30.66 1.25 -18.26
N ASN A 33 31.00 0.73 -17.08
CA ASN A 33 30.52 1.17 -15.78
C ASN A 33 28.97 1.16 -15.67
N ILE A 34 28.36 0.07 -16.20
CA ILE A 34 26.90 -0.17 -16.20
C ILE A 34 26.58 -1.32 -15.26
N LEU A 35 25.71 -1.10 -14.29
CA LEU A 35 25.20 -2.16 -13.42
C LEU A 35 24.08 -2.94 -14.11
N ILE A 36 24.15 -4.27 -14.18
CA ILE A 36 23.09 -5.13 -14.71
C ILE A 36 22.40 -5.85 -13.56
N ILE A 37 21.10 -5.63 -13.41
CA ILE A 37 20.33 -6.21 -12.30
C ILE A 37 19.06 -6.93 -12.80
N GLY A 38 18.71 -8.02 -12.13
CA GLY A 38 17.41 -8.67 -12.31
C GLY A 38 16.30 -7.86 -11.64
N ASN A 39 15.15 -7.74 -12.29
CA ASN A 39 14.01 -6.95 -11.78
C ASN A 39 12.71 -7.77 -11.72
N LYS A 40 12.82 -9.08 -11.51
CA LYS A 40 11.67 -10.00 -11.37
C LYS A 40 10.69 -9.98 -12.55
N GLY A 41 10.36 -8.82 -13.12
CA GLY A 41 9.39 -8.70 -14.20
C GLY A 41 9.32 -7.32 -14.79
N GLU A 42 8.46 -7.19 -15.79
CA GLU A 42 8.20 -5.93 -16.49
C GLU A 42 7.39 -4.97 -15.58
N PRO A 43 7.84 -3.71 -15.36
CA PRO A 43 7.06 -2.75 -14.60
C PRO A 43 5.81 -2.32 -15.38
N LYS A 44 4.72 -2.08 -14.67
CA LYS A 44 3.45 -1.61 -15.26
C LYS A 44 3.49 -0.16 -15.72
N GLY A 45 4.41 0.62 -15.16
CA GLY A 45 4.60 2.03 -15.45
C GLY A 45 5.71 2.62 -14.59
N LEU A 46 6.04 3.90 -14.85
CA LEU A 46 7.09 4.64 -14.13
C LEU A 46 6.57 5.96 -13.52
N ASP A 47 5.26 6.10 -13.37
CA ASP A 47 4.67 7.22 -12.63
C ASP A 47 4.71 6.89 -11.12
N PRO A 48 5.50 7.61 -10.30
CA PRO A 48 5.64 7.31 -8.87
C PRO A 48 4.32 7.29 -8.10
N GLN A 49 3.32 8.00 -8.60
CA GLN A 49 2.04 8.18 -7.92
C GLN A 49 0.98 7.13 -8.31
N LEU A 50 1.26 6.30 -9.31
CA LEU A 50 0.31 5.31 -9.84
C LEU A 50 0.71 3.87 -9.59
N VAL A 51 1.97 3.63 -9.36
CA VAL A 51 2.52 2.28 -9.17
C VAL A 51 2.48 1.84 -7.70
N SER A 52 2.61 0.52 -7.49
CA SER A 52 2.55 -0.06 -6.14
C SER A 52 3.40 -1.33 -6.00
N GLY A 53 4.30 -1.58 -6.95
CA GLY A 53 5.13 -2.79 -6.96
C GLY A 53 6.60 -2.50 -6.65
N VAL A 54 7.30 -3.49 -6.09
CA VAL A 54 8.75 -3.41 -5.84
C VAL A 54 9.53 -3.27 -7.15
N MET A 55 9.06 -3.91 -8.23
CA MET A 55 9.67 -3.82 -9.56
C MET A 55 9.70 -2.38 -10.09
N GLU A 56 8.62 -1.66 -9.88
CA GLU A 56 8.50 -0.24 -10.24
C GLU A 56 9.33 0.62 -9.31
N SER A 57 9.29 0.36 -8.00
CA SER A 57 10.05 1.10 -6.99
C SER A 57 11.55 1.12 -7.29
N ASN A 58 12.13 -0.02 -7.68
CA ASN A 58 13.56 -0.12 -8.03
C ASN A 58 13.98 0.87 -9.14
N LEU A 59 13.14 1.02 -10.17
CA LEU A 59 13.42 1.97 -11.26
C LEU A 59 13.15 3.42 -10.83
N ILE A 60 12.06 3.64 -10.11
CA ILE A 60 11.65 4.97 -9.66
C ILE A 60 12.71 5.58 -8.74
N ARG A 61 13.30 4.81 -7.83
CA ARG A 61 14.39 5.24 -6.95
C ARG A 61 15.70 5.57 -7.66
N ALA A 62 15.90 5.09 -8.89
CA ALA A 62 17.01 5.54 -9.73
C ALA A 62 16.67 6.83 -10.50
N LEU A 63 15.39 6.97 -10.90
CA LEU A 63 14.91 8.06 -11.75
C LEU A 63 14.50 9.32 -10.97
N PHE A 64 14.03 9.16 -9.74
CA PHE A 64 13.53 10.25 -8.91
C PHE A 64 14.19 10.25 -7.54
N GLU A 65 14.12 11.40 -6.87
CA GLU A 65 14.61 11.61 -5.52
C GLU A 65 13.58 12.43 -4.72
N GLY A 66 13.36 12.06 -3.46
CA GLY A 66 12.47 12.76 -2.53
C GLY A 66 13.15 13.94 -1.84
N LEU A 67 12.46 14.49 -0.83
CA LEU A 67 13.05 15.52 0.04
C LEU A 67 14.31 15.02 0.71
N CYS A 68 14.28 13.79 1.22
CA CYS A 68 15.40 13.09 1.83
C CYS A 68 15.73 11.82 1.04
N VAL A 69 16.92 11.28 1.28
CA VAL A 69 17.40 9.99 0.74
C VAL A 69 17.82 9.11 1.90
N GLU A 70 17.57 7.80 1.83
CA GLU A 70 18.03 6.85 2.83
C GLU A 70 19.55 6.87 2.95
N HIS A 71 20.05 6.75 4.18
CA HIS A 71 21.49 6.53 4.39
C HIS A 71 21.88 5.17 3.80
N PRO A 72 22.97 5.06 2.99
CA PRO A 72 23.26 3.84 2.22
C PRO A 72 23.56 2.60 3.06
N SER A 73 23.82 2.75 4.37
CA SER A 73 24.23 1.64 5.25
C SER A 73 23.66 1.69 6.67
N LYS A 74 22.69 2.56 6.93
CA LYS A 74 22.11 2.71 8.27
C LYS A 74 20.59 2.91 8.17
N ASP A 75 19.87 1.97 8.72
CA ASP A 75 18.43 2.04 8.79
C ASP A 75 17.92 3.23 9.61
N GLY A 76 16.87 3.89 9.15
CA GLY A 76 16.23 5.01 9.83
C GLY A 76 17.01 6.33 9.79
N GLU A 77 18.30 6.33 9.36
CA GLU A 77 19.03 7.56 9.09
C GLU A 77 18.77 8.05 7.65
N VAL A 78 18.64 9.35 7.48
CA VAL A 78 18.46 9.96 6.17
C VAL A 78 19.51 11.01 5.88
N LEU A 79 19.74 11.24 4.60
CA LEU A 79 20.66 12.24 4.07
C LEU A 79 19.89 13.29 3.27
N PRO A 80 20.45 14.46 3.01
CA PRO A 80 19.92 15.41 2.07
C PRO A 80 19.63 14.78 0.69
N GLY A 81 18.43 15.04 0.19
CA GLY A 81 18.01 14.75 -1.17
C GLY A 81 17.71 16.06 -1.91
N ALA A 82 16.50 16.17 -2.49
CA ALA A 82 16.05 17.42 -3.07
C ALA A 82 15.95 18.56 -2.03
N ALA A 83 15.83 18.23 -0.73
CA ALA A 83 16.03 19.18 0.36
C ALA A 83 17.48 19.18 0.84
N ALA A 84 18.10 20.35 0.95
CA ALA A 84 19.42 20.54 1.51
C ALA A 84 19.42 20.44 3.06
N SER A 85 18.32 20.84 3.69
CA SER A 85 18.14 20.80 5.13
C SER A 85 16.66 20.87 5.51
N TRP A 86 16.36 20.54 6.76
CA TRP A 86 15.01 20.65 7.32
C TRP A 86 15.05 20.99 8.82
N VAL A 87 13.98 21.59 9.28
CA VAL A 87 13.74 21.90 10.68
C VAL A 87 12.29 21.58 11.04
N HIS A 88 12.01 21.37 12.31
CA HIS A 88 10.68 21.09 12.83
C HIS A 88 10.40 21.90 14.09
N ASN A 89 9.13 22.04 14.47
CA ASN A 89 8.72 22.58 15.76
C ASN A 89 8.92 21.53 16.88
N GLU A 90 8.64 21.92 18.13
CA GLU A 90 8.94 21.08 19.31
C GLU A 90 8.20 19.74 19.31
N ASP A 91 7.01 19.67 18.71
CA ASP A 91 6.13 18.50 18.73
C ASP A 91 6.07 17.73 17.40
N TYR A 92 6.92 18.06 16.43
CA TYR A 92 6.98 17.41 15.10
C TYR A 92 5.69 17.54 14.27
N SER A 93 4.81 18.47 14.59
CA SER A 93 3.59 18.74 13.82
C SER A 93 3.80 19.73 12.66
N GLU A 94 4.92 20.46 12.66
CA GLU A 94 5.30 21.37 11.57
C GLU A 94 6.74 21.10 11.14
N TRP A 95 6.94 20.99 9.82
CA TRP A 95 8.24 20.78 9.20
C TRP A 95 8.48 21.80 8.10
N THR A 96 9.69 22.33 8.04
CA THR A 96 10.14 23.23 6.97
C THR A 96 11.37 22.66 6.30
N PHE A 97 11.27 22.42 5.00
CA PHE A 97 12.34 21.90 4.16
C PHE A 97 12.90 23.02 3.30
N SER A 98 14.22 23.20 3.32
CA SER A 98 14.94 24.10 2.42
C SER A 98 15.50 23.28 1.27
N LEU A 99 15.04 23.54 0.04
CA LEU A 99 15.41 22.78 -1.15
C LEU A 99 16.82 23.14 -1.64
N GLN A 100 17.44 22.26 -2.44
CA GLN A 100 18.66 22.51 -3.17
C GLN A 100 18.41 23.62 -4.20
N THR A 101 19.16 24.74 -4.11
CA THR A 101 18.96 25.90 -5.00
C THR A 101 19.46 25.68 -6.42
N ASP A 102 20.28 24.66 -6.63
CA ASP A 102 20.81 24.22 -7.94
C ASP A 102 20.13 22.93 -8.45
N GLY A 103 19.15 22.40 -7.71
CA GLY A 103 18.35 21.23 -8.08
C GLY A 103 17.60 21.47 -9.39
N LYS A 104 17.72 20.51 -10.33
CA LYS A 104 17.10 20.59 -11.65
C LYS A 104 16.48 19.27 -12.06
N TRP A 105 15.42 19.37 -12.79
CA TRP A 105 14.89 18.30 -13.62
C TRP A 105 15.89 17.92 -14.70
N SER A 106 15.79 16.71 -15.24
CA SER A 106 16.72 16.20 -16.27
C SER A 106 16.69 16.95 -17.60
N ASP A 107 15.71 17.81 -17.82
CA ASP A 107 15.61 18.76 -18.94
C ASP A 107 16.21 20.15 -18.62
N GLY A 108 16.71 20.34 -17.39
CA GLY A 108 17.36 21.58 -16.96
C GLY A 108 16.44 22.60 -16.29
N VAL A 109 15.14 22.36 -16.20
CA VAL A 109 14.18 23.21 -15.47
C VAL A 109 14.47 23.12 -13.97
N PRO A 110 14.52 24.24 -13.21
CA PRO A 110 14.68 24.20 -11.76
C PRO A 110 13.59 23.40 -11.05
N ILE A 111 13.95 22.71 -9.97
CA ILE A 111 13.00 22.08 -9.06
C ILE A 111 12.61 23.10 -7.99
N THR A 112 11.32 23.24 -7.75
CA THR A 112 10.80 24.21 -6.78
C THR A 112 9.88 23.55 -5.74
N ALA A 113 9.59 24.26 -4.66
CA ALA A 113 8.62 23.81 -3.65
C ALA A 113 7.21 23.62 -4.23
N GLU A 114 6.88 24.34 -5.32
CA GLU A 114 5.61 24.17 -6.03
C GLU A 114 5.53 22.81 -6.75
N ASP A 115 6.65 22.21 -7.17
CA ASP A 115 6.64 20.86 -7.74
C ASP A 115 6.25 19.82 -6.71
N PHE A 116 6.68 19.99 -5.45
CA PHE A 116 6.26 19.14 -4.33
C PHE A 116 4.78 19.36 -3.98
N ALA A 117 4.35 20.63 -3.84
CA ALA A 117 2.96 20.94 -3.56
C ALA A 117 2.00 20.40 -4.64
N PHE A 118 2.37 20.57 -5.92
CA PHE A 118 1.67 19.97 -7.04
C PHE A 118 1.62 18.45 -6.94
N SER A 119 2.74 17.81 -6.61
CA SER A 119 2.85 16.35 -6.55
C SER A 119 1.98 15.77 -5.44
N TYR A 120 1.98 16.37 -4.25
CA TYR A 120 1.15 15.93 -3.15
C TYR A 120 -0.33 16.14 -3.44
N ARG A 121 -0.70 17.29 -4.00
CA ARG A 121 -2.07 17.53 -4.47
C ARG A 121 -2.52 16.51 -5.52
N ARG A 122 -1.62 16.15 -6.46
CA ARG A 122 -1.90 15.16 -7.49
C ARG A 122 -2.08 13.76 -6.88
N MET A 123 -1.22 13.38 -5.93
CA MET A 123 -1.27 12.07 -5.26
C MET A 123 -2.60 11.83 -4.56
N ILE A 124 -3.09 12.83 -3.83
CA ILE A 124 -4.36 12.77 -3.10
C ILE A 124 -5.53 13.39 -3.86
N SER A 125 -5.47 13.45 -5.18
CA SER A 125 -6.59 13.99 -5.98
C SER A 125 -7.92 13.29 -5.64
N PRO A 126 -9.00 14.05 -5.38
CA PRO A 126 -10.30 13.49 -5.05
C PRO A 126 -11.06 12.97 -6.27
N ASP A 127 -10.48 13.05 -7.47
CA ASP A 127 -11.11 12.55 -8.69
C ASP A 127 -11.32 11.03 -8.60
N PRO A 128 -12.57 10.54 -8.71
CA PRO A 128 -12.86 9.09 -8.66
C PRO A 128 -12.15 8.29 -9.77
N ALA A 129 -11.77 8.93 -10.87
CA ALA A 129 -11.03 8.30 -11.95
C ALA A 129 -9.51 8.21 -11.66
N TRP A 130 -9.02 8.87 -10.61
CA TRP A 130 -7.61 8.85 -10.23
C TRP A 130 -7.25 7.56 -9.49
N PRO A 131 -6.39 6.70 -10.02
CA PRO A 131 -6.17 5.36 -9.47
C PRO A 131 -5.01 5.28 -8.47
N ALA A 132 -4.63 6.37 -7.79
CA ALA A 132 -3.56 6.36 -6.81
C ALA A 132 -3.87 5.41 -5.64
N LYS A 133 -3.08 4.32 -5.52
CA LYS A 133 -3.29 3.30 -4.49
C LYS A 133 -2.70 3.67 -3.14
N TYR A 134 -1.67 4.49 -3.14
CA TYR A 134 -0.91 4.88 -1.95
C TYR A 134 -1.22 6.30 -1.47
N ALA A 135 -2.37 6.87 -1.85
CA ALA A 135 -2.79 8.20 -1.38
C ALA A 135 -2.79 8.31 0.16
N SER A 136 -3.08 7.21 0.86
CA SER A 136 -3.06 7.15 2.33
C SER A 136 -1.69 7.42 2.94
N MET A 137 -0.59 7.25 2.20
CA MET A 137 0.76 7.61 2.67
C MET A 137 0.92 9.11 2.96
N LEU A 138 0.06 9.95 2.37
CA LEU A 138 0.05 11.39 2.63
C LEU A 138 -0.99 11.80 3.68
N TYR A 139 -1.74 10.88 4.29
CA TYR A 139 -2.74 11.22 5.32
C TYR A 139 -2.13 11.67 6.66
N PHE A 140 -0.82 11.58 6.79
CA PHE A 140 -0.10 12.25 7.87
C PHE A 140 -0.15 13.78 7.75
N ILE A 141 -0.32 14.32 6.53
CA ILE A 141 -0.48 15.75 6.29
C ILE A 141 -1.86 16.21 6.74
N GLU A 142 -1.93 17.35 7.40
CA GLU A 142 -3.17 17.98 7.87
C GLU A 142 -4.18 18.10 6.71
N ASN A 143 -5.42 17.69 6.94
CA ASN A 143 -6.54 17.71 5.99
C ASN A 143 -6.35 16.92 4.66
N ALA A 144 -5.23 16.21 4.46
CA ALA A 144 -5.00 15.45 3.23
C ALA A 144 -6.06 14.36 3.01
N GLU A 145 -6.38 13.60 4.06
CA GLU A 145 -7.44 12.58 4.01
C GLU A 145 -8.82 13.18 3.71
N ALA A 146 -9.15 14.31 4.36
CA ALA A 146 -10.42 15.01 4.15
C ALA A 146 -10.56 15.47 2.70
N TYR A 147 -9.48 16.02 2.12
CA TYR A 147 -9.44 16.42 0.72
C TYR A 147 -9.61 15.23 -0.21
N HIS A 148 -8.79 14.18 -0.04
CA HIS A 148 -8.83 13.00 -0.91
C HIS A 148 -10.20 12.31 -0.88
N LYS A 149 -10.75 12.08 0.32
CA LYS A 149 -12.06 11.43 0.50
C LYS A 149 -13.23 12.37 0.22
N THR A 150 -12.98 13.60 -0.19
CA THR A 150 -13.99 14.64 -0.43
C THR A 150 -14.95 14.78 0.75
N GLN A 151 -14.40 14.90 1.95
CA GLN A 151 -15.19 15.11 3.16
C GLN A 151 -15.68 16.57 3.21
N LEU A 152 -16.58 16.94 2.29
CA LEU A 152 -17.02 18.33 2.10
C LEU A 152 -17.56 18.96 3.37
N GLY A 153 -18.20 18.20 4.23
CA GLY A 153 -18.67 18.72 5.51
C GLY A 153 -17.52 19.21 6.38
N LYS A 154 -16.44 18.43 6.51
CA LYS A 154 -15.23 18.79 7.23
C LYS A 154 -14.53 20.00 6.56
N ILE A 155 -14.40 19.97 5.24
CA ILE A 155 -13.74 21.01 4.43
C ILE A 155 -14.49 22.35 4.49
N LEU A 156 -15.83 22.33 4.39
CA LEU A 156 -16.65 23.54 4.31
C LEU A 156 -17.06 24.11 5.66
N CYS A 157 -17.06 23.31 6.71
CA CYS A 157 -17.58 23.67 8.04
C CYS A 157 -16.52 23.73 9.13
N GLY A 158 -15.26 23.36 8.83
CA GLY A 158 -14.13 23.40 9.76
C GLY A 158 -13.98 22.14 10.62
N ASN A 159 -12.87 22.09 11.37
CA ASN A 159 -12.51 20.97 12.23
C ASN A 159 -13.26 21.00 13.58
N ASP A 160 -14.57 21.02 13.55
CA ASP A 160 -15.30 20.77 14.79
C ASP A 160 -15.33 19.24 14.99
N GLU A 161 -14.48 18.74 15.88
CA GLU A 161 -14.24 17.29 16.12
C GLU A 161 -15.47 16.50 16.59
N SER A 162 -16.61 17.17 16.68
CA SER A 162 -17.78 16.67 17.36
C SER A 162 -18.80 15.90 16.49
N PHE A 163 -18.50 15.51 15.24
CA PHE A 163 -19.55 15.08 14.30
C PHE A 163 -19.35 13.78 13.53
N PRO A 164 -19.74 12.59 14.01
CA PRO A 164 -19.95 11.46 13.09
C PRO A 164 -21.33 11.49 12.48
N LEU A 165 -21.48 11.93 11.23
CA LEU A 165 -22.67 11.66 10.46
C LEU A 165 -22.55 10.29 9.76
N THR A 166 -23.07 9.26 10.39
CA THR A 166 -23.28 7.97 9.74
C THR A 166 -24.61 7.97 9.01
N TRP A 167 -24.77 7.11 8.01
CA TRP A 167 -26.04 6.90 7.34
C TRP A 167 -27.18 6.53 8.32
N GLU A 168 -26.87 5.85 9.42
CA GLU A 168 -27.80 5.54 10.50
C GLU A 168 -28.36 6.79 11.16
N ILE A 169 -27.55 7.80 11.40
CA ILE A 169 -27.97 9.10 11.97
C ILE A 169 -28.84 9.87 10.95
N LEU A 170 -28.45 9.85 9.65
CA LEU A 170 -29.31 10.41 8.60
C LEU A 170 -30.69 9.75 8.52
N LYS A 171 -30.75 8.44 8.71
CA LYS A 171 -32.03 7.70 8.79
C LYS A 171 -32.90 8.14 9.97
N GLU A 172 -32.27 8.48 11.10
CA GLU A 172 -32.97 8.84 12.34
C GLU A 172 -33.29 10.32 12.44
N THR A 173 -32.65 11.17 11.62
CA THR A 173 -32.81 12.62 11.68
C THR A 173 -34.00 13.07 10.83
N ASN A 174 -34.90 13.83 11.43
CA ASN A 174 -36.01 14.49 10.74
C ASN A 174 -35.53 15.88 10.28
N PHE A 175 -35.37 16.04 8.95
CA PHE A 175 -34.85 17.28 8.36
C PHE A 175 -35.92 18.32 7.96
N ALA A 176 -37.19 18.05 8.20
CA ALA A 176 -38.25 18.98 7.92
C ALA A 176 -38.94 19.43 9.21
N GLY A 177 -39.17 20.72 9.33
CA GLY A 177 -39.82 21.32 10.49
C GLY A 177 -41.33 21.06 10.62
N ASP A 178 -41.88 20.10 9.86
CA ASP A 178 -43.26 19.63 9.95
C ASP A 178 -43.30 18.15 10.40
N PRO A 179 -44.37 17.69 11.03
CA PRO A 179 -44.46 16.36 11.61
C PRO A 179 -44.40 15.27 10.54
N LEU A 180 -43.20 15.03 10.03
CA LEU A 180 -42.94 13.94 9.12
C LEU A 180 -42.88 12.66 9.91
N ILE A 181 -43.51 11.68 9.37
CA ILE A 181 -43.51 10.33 9.87
C ILE A 181 -42.08 9.82 9.88
N SER A 182 -41.49 9.73 11.08
CA SER A 182 -40.12 9.22 11.25
C SER A 182 -40.04 7.78 10.77
N ALA A 183 -38.93 7.36 10.15
CA ALA A 183 -38.70 5.96 9.79
C ALA A 183 -38.83 5.02 11.03
N ALA A 184 -38.59 5.53 12.23
CA ALA A 184 -38.84 4.82 13.47
C ALA A 184 -40.34 4.48 13.65
N ASN A 185 -41.25 5.30 13.18
CA ASN A 185 -42.68 5.07 13.28
C ASN A 185 -43.17 3.92 12.39
N PHE A 186 -42.37 3.51 11.39
CA PHE A 186 -42.67 2.41 10.49
C PHE A 186 -41.85 1.15 10.77
N LYS A 187 -40.92 1.20 11.71
CA LYS A 187 -40.08 0.06 12.05
C LYS A 187 -40.94 -1.10 12.53
N GLY A 188 -41.01 -2.15 11.72
CA GLY A 188 -41.77 -3.35 12.02
C GLY A 188 -43.22 -3.37 11.57
N LYS A 189 -43.74 -2.30 10.90
CA LYS A 189 -45.07 -2.32 10.31
C LYS A 189 -45.04 -2.90 8.90
N GLU A 190 -45.98 -3.79 8.61
CA GLU A 190 -46.31 -4.21 7.24
C GLU A 190 -47.13 -3.12 6.54
N PHE A 191 -47.09 -3.11 5.20
CA PHE A 191 -47.83 -2.13 4.40
C PHE A 191 -49.36 -2.10 4.72
N SER A 192 -49.91 -3.24 5.09
CA SER A 192 -51.31 -3.43 5.52
C SER A 192 -51.64 -2.81 6.90
N GLU A 193 -50.65 -2.43 7.67
CA GLU A 193 -50.81 -1.84 8.99
C GLU A 193 -50.74 -0.32 8.99
N LEU A 194 -50.56 0.29 7.81
CA LEU A 194 -50.49 1.73 7.66
C LEU A 194 -51.89 2.37 7.67
N LYS A 195 -51.99 3.57 8.26
CA LYS A 195 -53.23 4.35 8.20
C LYS A 195 -53.43 4.94 6.80
N GLU A 196 -54.65 5.27 6.47
CA GLU A 196 -55.06 5.75 5.15
C GLU A 196 -54.24 6.96 4.66
N ALA A 197 -53.90 7.91 5.56
CA ALA A 197 -53.02 9.05 5.25
C ALA A 197 -51.56 8.64 4.94
N GLU A 198 -51.08 7.62 5.62
CA GLU A 198 -49.74 7.05 5.41
C GLU A 198 -49.67 6.29 4.09
N LEU A 199 -50.75 5.59 3.72
CA LEU A 199 -50.89 4.88 2.47
C LEU A 199 -50.97 5.84 1.25
N ALA A 200 -51.65 6.98 1.38
CA ALA A 200 -51.77 7.98 0.31
C ALA A 200 -50.38 8.56 -0.07
N ASP A 201 -49.49 8.77 0.91
CA ASP A 201 -48.13 9.25 0.67
C ASP A 201 -47.26 8.17 0.03
N PHE A 202 -47.49 6.90 0.36
CA PHE A 202 -46.75 5.78 -0.26
C PHE A 202 -47.15 5.56 -1.71
N HIS A 203 -48.45 5.59 -2.03
CA HIS A 203 -48.92 5.41 -3.40
C HIS A 203 -48.39 6.44 -4.40
N LYS A 204 -48.00 7.62 -3.91
CA LYS A 204 -47.38 8.68 -4.72
C LYS A 204 -46.03 8.31 -5.28
N TYR A 205 -45.29 7.36 -4.65
CA TYR A 205 -43.90 7.01 -4.96
C TYR A 205 -43.72 5.58 -5.49
N LEU A 206 -44.80 4.80 -5.57
CA LEU A 206 -44.75 3.46 -6.16
C LEU A 206 -44.97 3.55 -7.67
N ASP A 207 -44.12 2.88 -8.44
CA ASP A 207 -44.41 2.60 -9.84
C ASP A 207 -45.52 1.53 -9.93
N GLU A 208 -46.38 1.57 -10.97
CA GLU A 208 -47.50 0.62 -11.14
C GLU A 208 -47.00 -0.83 -11.06
N GLY A 209 -47.38 -1.56 -10.00
CA GLY A 209 -47.08 -2.96 -9.78
C GLY A 209 -45.94 -3.26 -8.79
N GLU A 210 -45.26 -2.27 -8.21
CA GLU A 210 -44.27 -2.49 -7.16
C GLU A 210 -44.87 -2.49 -5.77
N THR A 211 -44.53 -3.50 -4.97
CA THR A 211 -44.82 -3.55 -3.52
C THR A 211 -43.54 -3.36 -2.74
N VAL A 212 -43.51 -2.36 -1.86
CA VAL A 212 -42.34 -2.06 -1.02
C VAL A 212 -42.65 -2.35 0.46
N SER A 213 -41.89 -3.25 1.07
CA SER A 213 -41.98 -3.51 2.50
C SER A 213 -41.19 -2.46 3.27
N ILE A 214 -41.84 -1.74 4.16
CA ILE A 214 -41.21 -0.72 5.03
C ILE A 214 -40.17 -1.37 5.96
N LYS A 215 -40.42 -2.60 6.40
CA LYS A 215 -39.47 -3.39 7.18
C LYS A 215 -38.15 -3.61 6.43
N ASN A 216 -38.24 -3.79 5.11
CA ASN A 216 -37.06 -3.90 4.25
C ASN A 216 -36.34 -2.56 4.05
N LEU A 217 -37.06 -1.43 3.99
CA LEU A 217 -36.46 -0.09 3.93
C LEU A 217 -35.64 0.23 5.16
N ALA A 218 -36.13 -0.11 6.36
CA ALA A 218 -35.45 0.16 7.62
C ALA A 218 -34.11 -0.61 7.79
N ASN A 219 -33.99 -1.77 7.12
CA ASN A 219 -32.84 -2.66 7.26
C ASN A 219 -31.87 -2.65 6.07
N LYS A 220 -32.22 -1.99 4.95
CA LYS A 220 -31.33 -1.87 3.80
C LYS A 220 -30.43 -0.64 3.89
N LYS A 221 -29.19 -0.77 3.42
CA LYS A 221 -28.34 0.38 3.15
C LYS A 221 -28.93 1.17 1.97
N PHE A 222 -28.81 2.48 1.97
CA PHE A 222 -29.40 3.34 0.94
C PHE A 222 -28.96 3.01 -0.50
N ASP A 223 -27.69 2.68 -0.68
CA ASP A 223 -27.10 2.25 -1.97
C ASP A 223 -27.72 0.94 -2.51
N LYS A 224 -28.33 0.15 -1.63
CA LYS A 224 -29.00 -1.12 -1.97
C LYS A 224 -30.52 -0.99 -2.14
N LEU A 225 -31.07 0.23 -2.02
CA LEU A 225 -32.47 0.50 -2.28
C LEU A 225 -32.73 0.63 -3.80
N SER A 226 -33.87 0.12 -4.27
CA SER A 226 -34.40 0.39 -5.62
C SER A 226 -34.74 1.89 -5.78
N SER A 227 -34.99 2.34 -6.99
CA SER A 227 -35.38 3.73 -7.27
C SER A 227 -36.66 4.11 -6.52
N SER A 228 -37.68 3.23 -6.50
CA SER A 228 -38.93 3.46 -5.76
C SER A 228 -38.74 3.47 -4.26
N GLU A 229 -37.95 2.53 -3.72
CA GLU A 229 -37.61 2.50 -2.29
C GLU A 229 -36.84 3.77 -1.87
N LYS A 230 -35.94 4.30 -2.71
CA LYS A 230 -35.23 5.55 -2.46
C LYS A 230 -36.17 6.73 -2.38
N LYS A 231 -37.13 6.85 -3.32
CA LYS A 231 -38.15 7.92 -3.30
C LYS A 231 -39.00 7.89 -2.02
N ILE A 232 -39.46 6.70 -1.62
CA ILE A 232 -40.22 6.51 -0.40
C ILE A 232 -39.42 6.90 0.82
N PHE A 233 -38.18 6.44 0.90
CA PHE A 233 -37.26 6.75 1.98
C PHE A 233 -37.00 8.27 2.11
N LEU A 234 -36.82 8.95 0.97
CA LEU A 234 -36.60 10.40 0.92
C LEU A 234 -37.82 11.16 1.48
N ASN A 235 -39.03 10.76 1.10
CA ASN A 235 -40.24 11.38 1.61
C ASN A 235 -40.41 11.21 3.12
N LEU A 236 -40.18 9.97 3.61
CA LEU A 236 -40.25 9.68 5.06
C LEU A 236 -39.26 10.49 5.90
N LYS A 237 -38.17 10.98 5.29
CA LYS A 237 -37.16 11.79 5.96
C LYS A 237 -37.30 13.30 5.70
N GLY A 238 -38.33 13.73 4.99
CA GLY A 238 -38.50 15.12 4.57
C GLY A 238 -37.41 15.62 3.61
N LEU A 239 -36.78 14.69 2.92
CA LEU A 239 -35.71 14.93 1.94
C LEU A 239 -36.23 14.81 0.49
N ASP A 240 -37.57 14.84 0.31
CA ASP A 240 -38.26 14.74 -0.98
C ASP A 240 -38.00 15.91 -1.93
N HIS A 241 -37.46 17.02 -1.37
CA HIS A 241 -36.96 18.14 -2.17
C HIS A 241 -35.61 17.86 -2.83
N LEU A 242 -34.92 16.76 -2.47
CA LEU A 242 -33.67 16.31 -3.04
C LEU A 242 -33.93 15.20 -4.04
N ASP A 243 -33.31 15.28 -5.22
CA ASP A 243 -33.28 14.15 -6.12
C ASP A 243 -32.31 13.04 -5.61
N VAL A 244 -32.41 11.86 -6.23
CA VAL A 244 -31.63 10.68 -5.80
C VAL A 244 -30.12 10.90 -5.96
N ASP A 245 -29.72 11.67 -6.98
CA ASP A 245 -28.31 11.96 -7.23
C ASP A 245 -27.76 12.95 -6.20
N GLN A 246 -28.56 13.98 -5.86
CA GLN A 246 -28.22 14.94 -4.80
C GLN A 246 -28.08 14.26 -3.45
N LEU A 247 -28.99 13.32 -3.11
CA LEU A 247 -28.90 12.59 -1.86
C LEU A 247 -27.68 11.64 -1.83
N GLY A 248 -27.42 10.95 -2.94
CA GLY A 248 -26.23 10.12 -3.08
C GLY A 248 -24.94 10.92 -2.90
N TYR A 249 -24.91 12.13 -3.45
CA TYR A 249 -23.81 13.07 -3.28
C TYR A 249 -23.65 13.53 -1.82
N VAL A 250 -24.72 13.96 -1.18
CA VAL A 250 -24.71 14.35 0.24
C VAL A 250 -24.23 13.20 1.11
N GLN A 251 -24.79 12.00 0.93
CA GLN A 251 -24.39 10.82 1.69
C GLN A 251 -22.90 10.49 1.55
N LYS A 252 -22.39 10.49 0.31
CA LYS A 252 -20.98 10.23 0.04
C LYS A 252 -20.07 11.20 0.79
N ASN A 253 -20.46 12.48 0.86
CA ASN A 253 -19.65 13.52 1.46
C ASN A 253 -19.85 13.69 2.97
N LEU A 254 -20.93 13.11 3.53
CA LEU A 254 -21.20 13.13 4.96
C LEU A 254 -20.72 11.89 5.71
N ASN A 255 -20.37 10.82 5.01
CA ASN A 255 -19.97 9.54 5.62
C ASN A 255 -18.76 9.63 6.57
N ALA A 256 -18.02 10.72 6.52
CA ALA A 256 -16.83 10.93 7.35
C ALA A 256 -17.01 11.99 8.44
N LEU A 257 -18.17 12.63 8.52
CA LEU A 257 -18.44 13.59 9.58
C LEU A 257 -18.88 12.87 10.85
N LYS A 258 -18.23 13.22 11.95
CA LYS A 258 -18.63 12.79 13.29
C LYS A 258 -19.46 13.88 13.94
N TRP A 259 -20.69 13.63 14.39
CA TRP A 259 -21.54 14.55 15.15
C TRP A 259 -21.47 14.22 16.64
N SER A 260 -21.34 15.23 17.49
CA SER A 260 -21.47 14.99 18.92
C SER A 260 -22.91 14.60 19.28
N GLU A 261 -23.07 13.79 20.31
CA GLU A 261 -24.37 13.50 20.88
C GLU A 261 -25.07 14.81 21.29
N GLY A 262 -26.27 15.07 20.75
CA GLY A 262 -27.02 16.33 21.02
C GLY A 262 -26.80 17.48 20.02
N THR A 263 -26.11 17.28 18.89
CA THR A 263 -25.99 18.33 17.86
C THR A 263 -27.34 18.76 17.35
N ASP A 264 -27.59 20.10 17.34
CA ASP A 264 -28.83 20.72 16.86
C ASP A 264 -29.08 20.40 15.40
N ASP A 265 -30.33 20.06 15.06
CA ASP A 265 -30.75 19.76 13.70
C ASP A 265 -30.55 20.94 12.74
N THR A 266 -30.60 22.17 13.25
CA THR A 266 -30.33 23.39 12.46
C THR A 266 -28.90 23.39 11.92
N VAL A 267 -27.92 22.97 12.75
CA VAL A 267 -26.51 22.87 12.34
C VAL A 267 -26.35 21.80 11.27
N LYS A 268 -27.03 20.65 11.42
CA LYS A 268 -27.01 19.58 10.42
C LYS A 268 -27.58 20.04 9.08
N GLN A 269 -28.70 20.77 9.10
CA GLN A 269 -29.33 21.34 7.89
C GLN A 269 -28.42 22.36 7.21
N GLU A 270 -27.72 23.19 7.99
CA GLU A 270 -26.79 24.19 7.44
C GLU A 270 -25.64 23.48 6.72
N VAL A 271 -25.04 22.43 7.29
CA VAL A 271 -23.97 21.63 6.67
C VAL A 271 -24.45 21.02 5.35
N ILE A 272 -25.63 20.41 5.33
CA ILE A 272 -26.22 19.81 4.13
C ILE A 272 -26.49 20.89 3.08
N SER A 273 -27.02 22.03 3.48
CA SER A 273 -27.27 23.16 2.57
C SER A 273 -25.97 23.66 1.92
N ARG A 274 -24.90 23.80 2.67
CA ARG A 274 -23.57 24.21 2.15
C ARG A 274 -23.01 23.19 1.16
N ILE A 275 -23.15 21.87 1.45
CA ILE A 275 -22.72 20.80 0.55
C ILE A 275 -23.51 20.87 -0.77
N LEU A 276 -24.83 21.04 -0.71
CA LEU A 276 -25.68 21.16 -1.89
C LEU A 276 -25.42 22.44 -2.70
N GLN A 277 -25.18 23.56 -2.01
CA GLN A 277 -24.81 24.82 -2.65
C GLN A 277 -23.47 24.65 -3.40
N PHE A 278 -22.51 23.97 -2.81
CA PHE A 278 -21.24 23.65 -3.47
C PHE A 278 -21.44 22.79 -4.73
N GLN A 279 -22.36 21.81 -4.67
CA GLN A 279 -22.68 20.97 -5.84
C GLN A 279 -23.25 21.78 -7.01
N LYS A 280 -24.07 22.79 -6.71
CA LYS A 280 -24.78 23.62 -7.72
C LYS A 280 -23.93 24.74 -8.32
N THR A 281 -22.78 25.07 -7.72
CA THR A 281 -21.93 26.16 -8.21
C THR A 281 -21.24 25.73 -9.51
N GLU A 282 -21.48 26.44 -10.61
CA GLU A 282 -20.87 26.15 -11.93
C GLU A 282 -19.35 26.30 -11.88
N ASP A 283 -18.84 27.34 -11.21
CA ASP A 283 -17.43 27.53 -10.89
C ASP A 283 -17.14 26.93 -9.52
N LYS A 284 -16.87 25.63 -9.46
CA LYS A 284 -16.50 24.96 -8.21
C LYS A 284 -15.23 25.60 -7.67
N PRO A 285 -15.27 26.20 -6.44
CA PRO A 285 -14.08 26.73 -5.83
C PRO A 285 -13.05 25.62 -5.67
N ASP A 286 -11.78 25.97 -5.76
CA ASP A 286 -10.70 25.00 -5.59
C ASP A 286 -10.79 24.37 -4.19
N LEU A 287 -11.13 23.07 -4.16
CA LEU A 287 -11.26 22.33 -2.90
C LEU A 287 -9.93 22.24 -2.15
N TRP A 288 -8.81 22.33 -2.85
CA TRP A 288 -7.49 22.34 -2.23
C TRP A 288 -7.31 23.53 -1.31
N GLU A 289 -7.61 24.72 -1.80
CA GLU A 289 -7.55 25.97 -1.02
C GLU A 289 -8.54 25.94 0.15
N LYS A 290 -9.75 25.44 -0.10
CA LYS A 290 -10.80 25.32 0.92
C LYS A 290 -10.47 24.29 2.00
N ALA A 291 -9.83 23.19 1.64
CA ALA A 291 -9.44 22.14 2.56
C ALA A 291 -8.29 22.55 3.48
N GLN A 292 -7.55 23.60 3.11
CA GLN A 292 -6.35 24.00 3.86
C GLN A 292 -5.43 22.82 4.15
N VAL A 293 -5.13 22.04 3.08
CA VAL A 293 -4.21 20.92 3.21
C VAL A 293 -2.85 21.45 3.64
N GLY A 294 -2.24 20.81 4.63
CA GLY A 294 -1.01 21.25 5.28
C GLY A 294 0.23 21.20 4.39
N VAL A 295 0.16 21.72 3.17
CA VAL A 295 1.26 21.80 2.19
C VAL A 295 1.35 23.22 1.67
N GLU A 296 2.47 23.89 1.91
CA GLU A 296 2.70 25.27 1.51
C GLU A 296 4.07 25.44 0.84
N ALA A 297 4.08 25.87 -0.42
CA ALA A 297 5.27 26.39 -1.07
C ALA A 297 5.42 27.88 -0.64
N VAL A 298 6.24 28.11 0.39
CA VAL A 298 6.43 29.46 0.98
C VAL A 298 7.13 30.38 -0.01
N ASP A 299 8.12 29.82 -0.70
CA ASP A 299 8.84 30.42 -1.82
C ASP A 299 9.37 29.29 -2.73
N ASP A 300 10.15 29.64 -3.77
CA ASP A 300 10.66 28.64 -4.73
C ASP A 300 11.46 27.51 -4.08
N PHE A 301 12.12 27.76 -2.94
CA PHE A 301 13.00 26.80 -2.30
C PHE A 301 12.62 26.43 -0.86
N THR A 302 11.47 26.88 -0.40
CA THR A 302 11.00 26.60 0.96
C THR A 302 9.64 25.92 0.92
N LEU A 303 9.62 24.64 1.33
CA LEU A 303 8.40 23.84 1.48
C LEU A 303 8.07 23.70 2.97
N LYS A 304 6.86 24.12 3.37
CA LYS A 304 6.34 23.88 4.72
C LYS A 304 5.27 22.78 4.67
N LEU A 305 5.36 21.83 5.61
CA LEU A 305 4.39 20.77 5.81
C LEU A 305 3.81 20.87 7.23
N THR A 306 2.49 20.92 7.33
CA THR A 306 1.75 20.83 8.60
C THR A 306 1.13 19.44 8.67
N MET A 307 1.42 18.72 9.76
CA MET A 307 0.99 17.35 9.97
C MET A 307 -0.27 17.30 10.84
N ARG A 308 -1.08 16.26 10.72
CA ARG A 308 -2.29 16.06 11.54
C ARG A 308 -2.00 15.77 13.03
N GLY A 309 -0.75 15.57 13.37
CA GLY A 309 -0.22 15.31 14.70
C GLY A 309 1.29 15.11 14.64
N PRO A 310 1.96 14.74 15.73
CA PRO A 310 3.38 14.48 15.78
C PRO A 310 3.82 13.37 14.78
N VAL A 311 4.77 13.69 13.89
CA VAL A 311 5.37 12.73 12.94
C VAL A 311 6.89 12.93 12.95
N ASP A 312 7.57 12.36 13.94
CA ASP A 312 9.01 12.49 14.15
C ASP A 312 9.84 11.76 13.07
N PHE A 313 9.22 10.79 12.37
CA PHE A 313 9.81 10.03 11.26
C PHE A 313 9.52 10.60 9.87
N LEU A 314 9.02 11.85 9.74
CA LEU A 314 8.69 12.44 8.44
C LEU A 314 9.87 12.48 7.45
N PRO A 315 11.12 12.80 7.86
CA PRO A 315 12.25 12.76 6.94
C PRO A 315 12.47 11.36 6.34
N GLU A 316 12.32 10.30 7.11
CA GLU A 316 12.41 8.92 6.64
C GLU A 316 11.21 8.57 5.75
N LEU A 317 9.98 8.91 6.14
CA LEU A 317 8.77 8.72 5.34
C LEU A 317 8.89 9.41 3.97
N SER A 318 9.55 10.57 3.88
CA SER A 318 9.77 11.33 2.65
C SER A 318 10.72 10.66 1.65
N THR A 319 11.42 9.59 2.08
CA THR A 319 12.24 8.75 1.18
C THR A 319 11.40 7.72 0.40
N HIS A 320 10.14 7.50 0.79
CA HIS A 320 9.25 6.63 0.04
C HIS A 320 8.81 7.30 -1.25
N TYR A 321 8.81 6.56 -2.36
CA TYR A 321 8.58 7.11 -3.70
C TYR A 321 7.22 7.82 -3.90
N THR A 322 6.22 7.59 -3.05
CA THR A 322 4.94 8.31 -3.09
C THR A 322 5.07 9.79 -2.69
N TRP A 323 6.15 10.14 -1.97
CA TRP A 323 6.50 11.49 -1.58
C TRP A 323 7.42 12.19 -2.59
N PHE A 324 7.83 11.50 -3.67
CA PHE A 324 8.70 12.09 -4.66
C PHE A 324 7.97 13.11 -5.53
N PRO A 325 8.66 14.20 -5.93
CA PRO A 325 8.09 15.18 -6.82
C PRO A 325 7.95 14.61 -8.24
N VAL A 326 6.96 15.09 -8.97
CA VAL A 326 6.76 14.79 -10.39
C VAL A 326 6.78 16.08 -11.20
N PRO A 327 7.25 16.07 -12.47
CA PRO A 327 7.49 17.28 -13.26
C PRO A 327 6.17 17.92 -13.72
N LYS A 328 5.67 18.90 -12.94
CA LYS A 328 4.44 19.65 -13.22
C LYS A 328 4.38 20.15 -14.65
N HIS A 329 5.48 20.78 -15.12
CA HIS A 329 5.58 21.39 -16.44
C HIS A 329 5.46 20.38 -17.58
N ILE A 330 5.87 19.11 -17.36
CA ILE A 330 5.71 18.04 -18.36
C ILE A 330 4.34 17.40 -18.28
N ILE A 331 3.85 17.10 -17.07
CA ILE A 331 2.55 16.44 -16.88
C ILE A 331 1.44 17.28 -17.51
N LEU A 332 1.44 18.59 -17.30
CA LEU A 332 0.43 19.50 -17.84
C LEU A 332 0.47 19.64 -19.38
N GLN A 333 1.57 19.28 -20.05
CA GLN A 333 1.61 19.20 -21.52
C GLN A 333 0.78 18.02 -22.06
N TYR A 334 0.64 16.94 -21.28
CA TYR A 334 -0.07 15.73 -21.69
C TYR A 334 -1.48 15.62 -21.10
N GLY A 335 -1.93 16.58 -20.29
CA GLY A 335 -3.27 16.58 -19.76
C GLY A 335 -3.47 17.46 -18.54
N LYS A 336 -4.41 17.05 -17.67
CA LYS A 336 -4.71 17.71 -16.39
C LYS A 336 -3.84 17.13 -15.29
N ILE A 337 -3.87 17.77 -14.11
CA ILE A 337 -3.17 17.33 -12.90
C ILE A 337 -3.37 15.82 -12.61
N ASN A 338 -4.57 15.32 -12.83
CA ASN A 338 -4.97 13.93 -12.57
C ASN A 338 -5.02 13.06 -13.84
N THR A 339 -4.28 13.40 -14.90
CA THR A 339 -4.21 12.55 -16.09
C THR A 339 -3.47 11.26 -15.75
N ALA A 340 -4.22 10.16 -15.62
CA ALA A 340 -3.71 8.86 -15.22
C ALA A 340 -3.36 7.96 -16.40
N PHE A 341 -4.17 7.99 -17.44
CA PHE A 341 -4.11 6.99 -18.48
C PHE A 341 -3.15 7.38 -19.60
N ALA A 342 -2.38 6.34 -20.02
CA ALA A 342 -1.39 6.45 -21.07
C ALA A 342 -0.50 7.66 -20.83
N SER A 343 0.03 7.77 -19.62
CA SER A 343 0.91 8.86 -19.25
C SER A 343 2.07 8.91 -20.24
N GLN A 344 1.89 9.67 -21.30
CA GLN A 344 2.90 9.85 -22.34
C GLN A 344 4.18 10.44 -21.74
N TRP A 345 4.03 11.14 -20.62
CA TRP A 345 5.15 11.76 -19.94
C TRP A 345 6.18 10.77 -19.40
N THR A 346 5.77 9.51 -19.09
CA THR A 346 6.68 8.45 -18.58
C THR A 346 7.30 7.60 -19.70
N LYS A 347 7.05 7.92 -20.96
CA LYS A 347 7.60 7.17 -22.10
C LYS A 347 9.03 7.59 -22.45
N GLU A 348 9.74 6.66 -23.10
CA GLU A 348 11.08 6.93 -23.68
C GLU A 348 11.04 8.22 -24.52
N GLY A 349 11.94 9.15 -24.25
CA GLY A 349 12.05 10.44 -24.92
C GLY A 349 11.18 11.57 -24.35
N ASN A 350 10.17 11.26 -23.53
CA ASN A 350 9.30 12.26 -22.91
C ASN A 350 9.55 12.41 -21.40
N MET A 351 10.09 11.36 -20.78
CA MET A 351 10.24 11.30 -19.34
C MET A 351 11.28 12.29 -18.84
N VAL A 352 10.87 13.10 -17.88
CA VAL A 352 11.72 14.02 -17.15
C VAL A 352 11.71 13.60 -15.69
N SER A 353 12.88 13.54 -15.07
CA SER A 353 13.07 13.04 -13.72
C SER A 353 14.09 13.89 -12.95
N ASN A 354 14.14 13.79 -11.62
CA ASN A 354 15.01 14.59 -10.76
C ASN A 354 16.09 13.77 -10.05
N GLY A 355 16.16 12.47 -10.30
CA GLY A 355 17.09 11.57 -9.61
C GLY A 355 18.46 11.48 -10.27
N ALA A 356 19.30 10.60 -9.71
CA ALA A 356 20.68 10.36 -10.13
C ALA A 356 20.78 9.84 -11.58
N PHE A 357 19.73 9.22 -12.07
CA PHE A 357 19.65 8.68 -13.44
C PHE A 357 18.40 9.19 -14.15
N LYS A 358 18.41 9.12 -15.48
CA LYS A 358 17.27 9.40 -16.35
C LYS A 358 17.02 8.23 -17.30
N LEU A 359 15.77 8.08 -17.74
CA LEU A 359 15.39 7.01 -18.66
C LEU A 359 16.08 7.18 -20.01
N LYS A 360 16.83 6.15 -20.42
CA LYS A 360 17.52 6.13 -21.72
C LYS A 360 16.77 5.29 -22.74
N LYS A 361 16.36 4.08 -22.35
CA LYS A 361 15.73 3.13 -23.27
C LYS A 361 14.82 2.16 -22.56
N TRP A 362 13.68 1.86 -23.18
CA TRP A 362 12.76 0.86 -22.71
C TRP A 362 12.40 -0.11 -23.85
N ARG A 363 12.80 -1.35 -23.72
CA ARG A 363 12.43 -2.45 -24.61
C ARG A 363 11.59 -3.45 -23.84
N THR A 364 10.29 -3.37 -24.01
CA THR A 364 9.29 -4.21 -23.30
C THR A 364 9.67 -5.68 -23.31
N ASN A 365 9.62 -6.31 -22.15
CA ASN A 365 10.00 -7.69 -21.89
C ASN A 365 11.46 -8.05 -22.26
N HIS A 366 12.32 -7.07 -22.45
CA HIS A 366 13.72 -7.30 -22.77
C HIS A 366 14.65 -6.59 -21.78
N PHE A 367 14.63 -5.26 -21.73
CA PHE A 367 15.38 -4.49 -20.75
C PHE A 367 14.87 -3.05 -20.62
N ILE A 368 15.17 -2.45 -19.47
CA ILE A 368 15.07 -1.00 -19.26
C ILE A 368 16.45 -0.51 -18.88
N GLU A 369 16.91 0.55 -19.56
CA GLU A 369 18.21 1.15 -19.33
C GLU A 369 18.04 2.60 -18.91
N VAL A 370 18.70 2.95 -17.82
CA VAL A 370 18.81 4.33 -17.35
C VAL A 370 20.27 4.76 -17.43
N GLU A 371 20.51 6.04 -17.70
CA GLU A 371 21.85 6.62 -17.78
C GLU A 371 22.02 7.72 -16.73
N LYS A 372 23.26 7.98 -16.32
CA LYS A 372 23.60 9.06 -15.38
C LYS A 372 22.97 10.37 -15.82
N ASN A 373 22.30 11.06 -14.89
CA ASN A 373 21.68 12.35 -15.14
C ASN A 373 22.68 13.49 -14.89
N PRO A 374 23.15 14.20 -15.91
CA PRO A 374 24.13 15.28 -15.74
C PRO A 374 23.52 16.54 -15.09
N ALA A 375 22.20 16.65 -15.05
CA ALA A 375 21.51 17.76 -14.39
C ALA A 375 21.20 17.51 -12.92
N TYR A 376 21.50 16.31 -12.41
CA TYR A 376 21.29 15.97 -11.01
C TYR A 376 22.20 16.77 -10.09
N TRP A 377 21.65 17.36 -9.02
CA TRP A 377 22.38 18.27 -8.13
C TRP A 377 23.64 17.63 -7.49
N ASP A 378 23.59 16.33 -7.14
CA ASP A 378 24.69 15.58 -6.54
C ASP A 378 25.36 14.63 -7.55
N THR A 379 25.50 15.06 -8.79
CA THR A 379 26.04 14.24 -9.89
C THR A 379 27.46 13.76 -9.63
N GLU A 380 28.26 14.50 -8.85
CA GLU A 380 29.64 14.13 -8.50
C GLU A 380 29.71 12.85 -7.67
N THR A 381 28.71 12.59 -6.84
CA THR A 381 28.62 11.34 -6.04
C THR A 381 28.30 10.13 -6.91
N VAL A 382 27.61 10.32 -8.04
CA VAL A 382 27.16 9.23 -8.90
C VAL A 382 28.32 8.63 -9.68
N SER A 383 28.72 7.41 -9.32
CA SER A 383 29.83 6.71 -9.98
C SER A 383 29.39 5.99 -11.26
N LEU A 384 28.25 5.28 -11.24
CA LEU A 384 27.78 4.49 -12.37
C LEU A 384 27.45 5.35 -13.59
N ALA A 385 27.80 4.86 -14.78
CA ALA A 385 27.36 5.47 -16.05
C ALA A 385 25.89 5.17 -16.36
N GLY A 386 25.35 4.06 -15.84
CA GLY A 386 23.97 3.66 -16.02
C GLY A 386 23.63 2.35 -15.31
N ILE A 387 22.36 2.00 -15.40
CA ILE A 387 21.83 0.73 -14.85
C ILE A 387 20.97 0.08 -15.94
N ARG A 388 21.11 -1.23 -16.12
CA ARG A 388 20.27 -2.03 -16.99
C ARG A 388 19.45 -3.01 -16.16
N TYR A 389 18.14 -2.88 -16.20
CA TYR A 389 17.18 -3.74 -15.51
C TYR A 389 16.66 -4.80 -16.48
N LEU A 390 16.74 -6.08 -16.07
CA LEU A 390 16.26 -7.21 -16.84
C LEU A 390 14.99 -7.79 -16.21
N PRO A 391 13.85 -7.81 -16.93
CA PRO A 391 12.58 -8.32 -16.42
C PRO A 391 12.55 -9.85 -16.48
N ILE A 392 13.21 -10.53 -15.56
CA ILE A 392 13.33 -11.98 -15.52
C ILE A 392 12.30 -12.56 -14.55
N GLY A 393 11.19 -13.11 -15.08
CA GLY A 393 10.08 -13.62 -14.25
C GLY A 393 10.36 -14.95 -13.54
N ASN A 394 11.33 -15.72 -14.00
CA ASN A 394 11.68 -17.02 -13.43
C ASN A 394 12.99 -16.95 -12.66
N ASN A 395 12.93 -17.12 -11.34
CA ASN A 395 14.08 -16.98 -10.42
C ASN A 395 15.17 -18.05 -10.64
N TYR A 396 14.83 -19.24 -11.14
CA TYR A 396 15.82 -20.27 -11.50
C TYR A 396 16.61 -19.87 -12.74
N THR A 397 15.93 -19.28 -13.72
CA THR A 397 16.58 -18.71 -14.91
C THR A 397 17.49 -17.55 -14.51
N GLU A 398 17.05 -16.67 -13.62
CA GLU A 398 17.82 -15.56 -13.11
C GLU A 398 19.10 -16.02 -12.39
N THR A 399 18.99 -17.01 -11.49
CA THR A 399 20.14 -17.59 -10.79
C THR A 399 21.14 -18.21 -11.77
N ARG A 400 20.66 -18.87 -12.85
CA ARG A 400 21.53 -19.41 -13.90
C ARG A 400 22.23 -18.30 -14.67
N MET A 401 21.50 -17.25 -15.08
CA MET A 401 22.09 -16.10 -15.76
C MET A 401 23.17 -15.40 -14.93
N TYR A 402 23.02 -15.39 -13.60
CA TYR A 402 24.07 -14.95 -12.69
C TYR A 402 25.31 -15.85 -12.81
N GLY A 403 25.13 -17.17 -12.77
CA GLY A 403 26.21 -18.13 -12.96
C GLY A 403 26.93 -17.99 -14.31
N ASP A 404 26.18 -17.66 -15.36
CA ASP A 404 26.68 -17.42 -16.72
C ASP A 404 27.24 -15.99 -16.93
N GLU A 405 27.47 -15.22 -15.83
CA GLU A 405 28.01 -13.86 -15.82
C GLU A 405 27.23 -12.84 -16.69
N GLN A 406 25.89 -12.98 -16.70
CA GLN A 406 24.99 -12.06 -17.40
C GLN A 406 24.40 -10.98 -16.47
N LEU A 407 24.55 -11.14 -15.14
CA LEU A 407 24.02 -10.26 -14.09
C LEU A 407 25.09 -9.92 -13.05
N HIS A 408 25.06 -8.69 -12.54
CA HIS A 408 25.76 -8.31 -11.34
C HIS A 408 24.98 -8.68 -10.07
N LEU A 409 23.64 -8.64 -10.15
CA LEU A 409 22.76 -8.79 -9.02
C LEU A 409 21.48 -9.52 -9.45
N THR A 410 21.08 -10.54 -8.69
CA THR A 410 19.76 -11.18 -8.84
C THR A 410 18.72 -10.47 -8.00
N TYR A 411 17.45 -10.53 -8.40
CA TYR A 411 16.33 -10.07 -7.58
C TYR A 411 16.15 -10.98 -6.34
N THR A 412 16.17 -12.30 -6.54
CA THR A 412 16.06 -13.27 -5.44
C THR A 412 16.64 -14.62 -5.82
N VAL A 413 17.03 -15.42 -4.82
CA VAL A 413 17.40 -16.82 -4.96
C VAL A 413 16.27 -17.69 -4.42
N PRO A 414 15.73 -18.65 -5.17
CA PRO A 414 14.74 -19.62 -4.68
C PRO A 414 15.23 -20.39 -3.45
N ALA A 415 14.34 -20.70 -2.52
CA ALA A 415 14.68 -21.41 -1.28
C ALA A 415 15.43 -22.72 -1.54
N GLU A 416 15.00 -23.47 -2.53
CA GLU A 416 15.59 -24.77 -2.94
C GLU A 416 17.02 -24.62 -3.46
N LEU A 417 17.39 -23.44 -3.97
CA LEU A 417 18.74 -23.15 -4.44
C LEU A 417 19.65 -22.52 -3.36
N ILE A 418 19.13 -22.16 -2.20
CA ILE A 418 19.94 -21.60 -1.10
C ILE A 418 21.10 -22.50 -0.68
N PRO A 419 20.92 -23.84 -0.49
CA PRO A 419 22.04 -24.72 -0.16
C PRO A 419 23.13 -24.76 -1.26
N PHE A 420 22.70 -24.73 -2.54
CA PHE A 420 23.61 -24.64 -3.68
C PHE A 420 24.36 -23.30 -3.67
N ALA A 421 23.65 -22.19 -3.51
CA ALA A 421 24.22 -20.85 -3.50
C ALA A 421 25.22 -20.67 -2.33
N LYS A 422 24.92 -21.19 -1.14
CA LYS A 422 25.84 -21.20 0.00
C LYS A 422 27.15 -21.92 -0.30
N LYS A 423 27.11 -22.98 -1.12
CA LYS A 423 28.28 -23.76 -1.48
C LYS A 423 29.09 -23.12 -2.61
N GLU A 424 28.44 -22.73 -3.70
CA GLU A 424 29.10 -22.24 -4.92
C GLU A 424 29.43 -20.74 -4.88
N TYR A 425 28.63 -19.95 -4.14
CA TYR A 425 28.73 -18.49 -4.05
C TYR A 425 28.78 -17.96 -2.59
N PRO A 426 29.68 -18.52 -1.72
CA PRO A 426 29.64 -18.24 -0.27
C PRO A 426 29.89 -16.77 0.10
N ASN A 427 30.59 -16.03 -0.76
CA ASN A 427 30.92 -14.61 -0.55
C ASN A 427 29.99 -13.67 -1.34
N GLU A 428 29.10 -14.19 -2.15
CA GLU A 428 28.22 -13.44 -3.05
C GLU A 428 26.75 -13.54 -2.60
N LEU A 429 26.37 -14.64 -1.95
CA LEU A 429 25.04 -14.82 -1.38
C LEU A 429 24.84 -13.86 -0.21
N ARG A 430 23.75 -13.09 -0.29
CA ARG A 430 23.25 -12.24 0.79
C ARG A 430 21.96 -12.81 1.33
N GLN A 431 21.87 -12.87 2.65
CA GLN A 431 20.68 -13.25 3.39
C GLN A 431 20.50 -12.17 4.47
N GLU A 432 19.62 -11.23 4.21
CA GLU A 432 19.49 -9.99 4.99
C GLU A 432 18.09 -9.85 5.55
N ALA A 433 17.96 -9.26 6.74
CA ALA A 433 16.66 -8.96 7.33
C ALA A 433 15.87 -8.03 6.40
N TYR A 434 14.56 -8.28 6.31
CA TYR A 434 13.64 -7.46 5.52
C TYR A 434 12.42 -7.12 6.38
N VAL A 435 12.09 -5.83 6.47
CA VAL A 435 11.06 -5.34 7.38
C VAL A 435 9.68 -5.81 6.94
N GLY A 436 9.33 -7.00 7.36
CA GLY A 436 8.03 -7.59 7.00
C GLY A 436 7.72 -8.82 7.82
N THR A 437 6.42 -9.13 7.88
CA THR A 437 5.90 -10.26 8.63
C THR A 437 5.00 -11.10 7.74
N ARG A 438 5.31 -12.39 7.67
CA ARG A 438 4.46 -13.40 7.08
C ARG A 438 3.51 -13.95 8.13
N PHE A 439 2.24 -14.04 7.78
CA PHE A 439 1.18 -14.52 8.67
C PHE A 439 0.07 -15.20 7.88
N ALA A 440 -0.78 -15.94 8.55
CA ALA A 440 -2.07 -16.34 8.00
C ALA A 440 -3.19 -15.53 8.64
N ARG A 441 -4.05 -14.92 7.82
CA ARG A 441 -5.28 -14.27 8.30
C ARG A 441 -6.26 -15.32 8.81
N ILE A 442 -6.99 -14.97 9.87
CA ILE A 442 -8.11 -15.73 10.39
C ILE A 442 -9.38 -14.94 10.10
N ASN A 443 -10.41 -15.58 9.57
CA ASN A 443 -11.72 -14.95 9.49
C ASN A 443 -12.42 -15.03 10.85
N THR A 444 -12.40 -13.94 11.61
CA THR A 444 -12.93 -13.89 12.98
C THR A 444 -14.46 -13.89 13.05
N GLU A 445 -15.14 -13.75 11.91
CA GLU A 445 -16.60 -13.78 11.80
C GLU A 445 -17.15 -15.19 11.55
N ARG A 446 -16.28 -16.18 11.28
CA ARG A 446 -16.66 -17.57 11.03
C ARG A 446 -16.35 -18.46 12.23
N ASP A 447 -17.20 -19.43 12.49
CA ASP A 447 -16.92 -20.50 13.44
C ASP A 447 -15.84 -21.45 12.89
N PRO A 448 -14.89 -21.91 13.70
CA PRO A 448 -14.79 -21.77 15.16
C PRO A 448 -14.08 -20.49 15.62
N PHE A 449 -13.65 -19.62 14.72
CA PHE A 449 -12.75 -18.50 14.99
C PHE A 449 -13.39 -17.26 15.63
N LYS A 450 -14.68 -17.26 15.88
CA LYS A 450 -15.32 -16.26 16.75
C LYS A 450 -14.76 -16.30 18.18
N ASP A 451 -14.31 -17.48 18.63
CA ASP A 451 -13.72 -17.65 19.95
C ASP A 451 -12.22 -17.31 19.93
N PRO A 452 -11.75 -16.27 20.67
CA PRO A 452 -10.35 -15.90 20.71
C PRO A 452 -9.44 -17.01 21.28
N LYS A 453 -9.96 -17.91 22.15
CA LYS A 453 -9.18 -19.05 22.65
C LYS A 453 -8.83 -20.04 21.53
N VAL A 454 -9.75 -20.24 20.56
CA VAL A 454 -9.46 -21.06 19.37
C VAL A 454 -8.39 -20.40 18.54
N ARG A 455 -8.51 -19.12 18.25
CA ARG A 455 -7.49 -18.39 17.48
C ARG A 455 -6.12 -18.47 18.16
N ARG A 456 -6.09 -18.28 19.49
CA ARG A 456 -4.86 -18.40 20.27
C ARG A 456 -4.27 -19.81 20.22
N ALA A 457 -5.10 -20.84 20.30
CA ALA A 457 -4.67 -22.23 20.19
C ALA A 457 -3.99 -22.50 18.84
N PHE A 458 -4.56 -21.99 17.74
CA PHE A 458 -3.98 -22.12 16.42
C PHE A 458 -2.63 -21.41 16.32
N ALA A 459 -2.51 -20.20 16.86
CA ALA A 459 -1.24 -19.46 16.84
C ALA A 459 -0.11 -20.20 17.58
N LEU A 460 -0.41 -20.85 18.71
CA LEU A 460 0.58 -21.59 19.49
C LEU A 460 0.86 -23.01 18.97
N ALA A 461 0.12 -23.48 17.96
CA ALA A 461 0.28 -24.79 17.34
C ALA A 461 1.23 -24.79 16.14
N ILE A 462 1.68 -23.63 15.67
CA ILE A 462 2.63 -23.51 14.55
C ILE A 462 4.05 -23.54 15.08
N ASP A 463 4.84 -24.50 14.65
CA ASP A 463 6.28 -24.58 14.89
C ASP A 463 7.02 -23.67 13.87
N GLN A 464 7.12 -22.42 14.23
CA GLN A 464 7.74 -21.39 13.38
C GLN A 464 9.23 -21.63 13.19
N ALA A 465 9.94 -22.15 14.21
CA ALA A 465 11.37 -22.43 14.11
C ALA A 465 11.62 -23.57 13.10
N ALA A 466 10.89 -24.69 13.23
CA ALA A 466 10.99 -25.78 12.26
C ALA A 466 10.62 -25.33 10.83
N PHE A 467 9.64 -24.42 10.69
CA PHE A 467 9.28 -23.84 9.41
C PHE A 467 10.44 -23.03 8.79
N CYS A 468 11.06 -22.14 9.55
CA CYS A 468 12.19 -21.31 9.10
C CYS A 468 13.42 -22.16 8.76
N ASP A 469 13.78 -23.10 9.63
CA ASP A 469 15.05 -23.85 9.56
C ASP A 469 15.01 -24.96 8.49
N ASN A 470 13.88 -25.64 8.35
CA ASN A 470 13.78 -26.85 7.51
C ASN A 470 13.10 -26.61 6.16
N ILE A 471 12.25 -25.57 6.04
CA ILE A 471 11.47 -25.32 4.82
C ILE A 471 12.02 -24.11 4.06
N LEU A 472 12.21 -22.98 4.74
CA LEU A 472 12.62 -21.74 4.08
C LEU A 472 14.13 -21.64 3.89
N MET A 473 14.92 -22.00 4.91
CA MET A 473 16.40 -22.01 4.91
C MET A 473 17.09 -20.71 4.47
N GLY A 474 16.30 -19.66 4.30
CA GLY A 474 16.72 -18.35 3.79
C GLY A 474 17.07 -17.32 4.86
N GLY A 475 17.27 -17.75 6.13
CA GLY A 475 17.60 -16.82 7.23
C GLY A 475 16.39 -16.15 7.88
N GLN A 476 15.16 -16.49 7.46
CA GLN A 476 13.94 -16.03 8.13
C GLN A 476 13.95 -16.42 9.61
N THR A 477 13.35 -15.58 10.44
CA THR A 477 13.25 -15.83 11.88
C THR A 477 11.79 -16.00 12.31
N PRO A 478 11.51 -16.83 13.35
CA PRO A 478 10.17 -16.99 13.90
C PRO A 478 9.53 -15.67 14.27
N ALA A 479 8.27 -15.43 13.82
CA ALA A 479 7.55 -14.21 14.15
C ALA A 479 6.86 -14.34 15.51
N SER A 480 7.36 -13.61 16.50
CA SER A 480 6.79 -13.54 17.85
C SER A 480 5.73 -12.45 18.00
N GLY A 481 5.54 -11.60 17.00
CA GLY A 481 4.60 -10.50 16.90
C GLY A 481 4.18 -10.21 15.48
N ILE A 482 3.42 -9.14 15.28
CA ILE A 482 3.06 -8.64 13.95
C ILE A 482 4.04 -7.55 13.47
N VAL A 483 4.60 -6.79 14.39
CA VAL A 483 5.67 -5.82 14.11
C VAL A 483 7.01 -6.57 14.12
N PRO A 484 7.77 -6.56 13.01
CA PRO A 484 9.11 -7.16 12.99
C PRO A 484 10.08 -6.33 13.85
N PRO A 485 11.30 -6.86 14.13
CA PRO A 485 12.30 -6.11 14.87
C PRO A 485 12.61 -4.76 14.22
N LEU A 486 12.30 -3.68 14.93
CA LEU A 486 12.60 -2.29 14.59
C LEU A 486 13.42 -1.65 15.70
N ALA A 487 14.28 -0.70 15.34
CA ALA A 487 15.08 0.03 16.33
C ALA A 487 14.17 0.74 17.35
N GLY A 488 14.41 0.52 18.64
CA GLY A 488 13.64 1.14 19.72
C GLY A 488 12.26 0.52 19.98
N TYR A 489 11.77 -0.39 19.13
CA TYR A 489 10.51 -1.09 19.35
C TYR A 489 10.70 -2.40 20.14
N PRO A 490 9.95 -2.65 21.22
CA PRO A 490 10.10 -3.87 21.98
C PRO A 490 9.60 -5.07 21.21
N VAL A 491 10.46 -6.07 21.00
CA VAL A 491 10.07 -7.33 20.36
C VAL A 491 9.08 -8.05 21.25
N SER A 492 7.92 -8.42 20.70
CA SER A 492 6.93 -9.20 21.42
C SER A 492 7.42 -10.64 21.70
N ASP A 493 7.05 -11.20 22.83
CA ASP A 493 7.26 -12.62 23.19
C ASP A 493 5.94 -13.42 23.24
N LYS A 494 4.87 -12.81 22.75
CA LYS A 494 3.50 -13.37 22.92
C LYS A 494 3.24 -14.60 22.08
N ILE A 495 3.90 -14.75 20.96
CA ILE A 495 3.72 -15.88 20.04
C ILE A 495 4.96 -16.76 20.07
N SER A 496 4.77 -18.03 20.38
CA SER A 496 5.81 -19.07 20.33
C SER A 496 5.15 -20.43 20.25
N PHE A 497 5.85 -21.44 19.76
CA PHE A 497 5.34 -22.79 19.65
C PHE A 497 5.13 -23.45 21.04
N GLN A 498 3.88 -23.73 21.39
CA GLN A 498 3.45 -24.29 22.67
C GLN A 498 2.28 -25.29 22.46
N PRO A 499 2.53 -26.46 21.85
CA PRO A 499 1.44 -27.35 21.40
C PRO A 499 0.58 -27.90 22.55
N GLU A 500 1.15 -28.13 23.74
CA GLU A 500 0.39 -28.56 24.92
C GLU A 500 -0.60 -27.49 25.38
N LYS A 501 -0.12 -26.23 25.47
CA LYS A 501 -0.98 -25.09 25.80
C LYS A 501 -2.02 -24.82 24.72
N ALA A 502 -1.66 -25.02 23.47
CA ALA A 502 -2.60 -24.92 22.35
C ALA A 502 -3.77 -25.91 22.51
N ARG A 503 -3.48 -27.18 22.79
CA ARG A 503 -4.49 -28.20 23.07
C ARG A 503 -5.35 -27.87 24.29
N GLN A 504 -4.72 -27.36 25.35
CA GLN A 504 -5.45 -26.94 26.55
C GLN A 504 -6.42 -25.79 26.23
N LEU A 505 -5.96 -24.74 25.54
CA LEU A 505 -6.82 -23.61 25.15
C LEU A 505 -7.98 -24.05 24.26
N LEU A 506 -7.72 -24.95 23.31
CA LEU A 506 -8.78 -25.49 22.46
C LEU A 506 -9.82 -26.24 23.30
N LYS A 507 -9.40 -27.04 24.26
CA LYS A 507 -10.29 -27.73 25.17
C LYS A 507 -11.08 -26.78 26.07
N GLU A 508 -10.51 -25.67 26.48
CA GLU A 508 -11.16 -24.62 27.31
C GLU A 508 -12.02 -23.66 26.49
N SER A 509 -11.98 -23.75 25.16
CA SER A 509 -12.78 -22.91 24.29
C SER A 509 -14.24 -23.34 24.19
N SER A 510 -15.06 -22.55 23.53
CA SER A 510 -16.44 -22.92 23.19
C SER A 510 -16.55 -24.15 22.27
N TRP A 511 -15.41 -24.66 21.79
CA TRP A 511 -15.28 -25.82 20.90
C TRP A 511 -14.63 -27.04 21.57
N GLY A 512 -14.36 -26.99 22.89
CA GLY A 512 -13.57 -28.02 23.59
C GLY A 512 -14.07 -29.46 23.47
N ASP A 513 -15.40 -29.64 23.46
CA ASP A 513 -16.04 -30.94 23.31
C ASP A 513 -16.70 -31.15 21.93
N LYS A 514 -16.46 -30.24 20.99
CA LYS A 514 -17.02 -30.31 19.65
C LYS A 514 -15.92 -30.63 18.61
N GLU A 515 -16.30 -31.36 17.59
CA GLU A 515 -15.44 -31.56 16.44
C GLU A 515 -15.35 -30.26 15.61
N ILE A 516 -14.12 -29.77 15.37
CA ILE A 516 -13.90 -28.65 14.47
C ILE A 516 -14.13 -29.16 13.02
N PRO A 517 -14.99 -28.49 12.25
CA PRO A 517 -15.22 -28.90 10.86
C PRO A 517 -13.94 -28.74 10.03
N THR A 518 -13.86 -29.42 8.90
CA THR A 518 -12.76 -29.19 7.94
C THR A 518 -12.71 -27.73 7.52
N LEU A 519 -11.62 -27.05 7.89
CA LEU A 519 -11.40 -25.65 7.59
C LEU A 519 -10.79 -25.46 6.18
N THR A 520 -10.94 -24.28 5.61
CA THR A 520 -10.32 -23.89 4.36
C THR A 520 -9.09 -23.03 4.59
N PHE A 521 -7.98 -23.30 3.86
CA PHE A 521 -6.79 -22.47 3.81
C PHE A 521 -6.61 -21.92 2.40
N LEU A 522 -6.89 -20.63 2.22
CA LEU A 522 -6.77 -19.93 0.94
C LEU A 522 -5.32 -19.48 0.73
N THR A 523 -4.74 -19.83 -0.42
CA THR A 523 -3.39 -19.42 -0.83
C THR A 523 -3.31 -19.18 -2.33
N THR A 524 -2.19 -18.63 -2.79
CA THR A 524 -1.90 -18.43 -4.21
C THR A 524 -1.55 -19.74 -4.91
N ASP A 525 -1.61 -19.78 -6.23
CA ASP A 525 -1.26 -20.92 -7.08
C ASP A 525 0.26 -21.08 -7.30
N SER A 526 1.09 -20.30 -6.56
CA SER A 526 2.54 -20.44 -6.56
C SER A 526 3.01 -21.68 -5.79
N ASP A 527 4.14 -22.25 -6.20
CA ASP A 527 4.76 -23.41 -5.51
C ASP A 527 5.05 -23.08 -4.04
N GLY A 528 5.64 -21.93 -3.75
CA GLY A 528 5.90 -21.49 -2.37
C GLY A 528 4.63 -21.34 -1.53
N GLY A 529 3.56 -20.78 -2.10
CA GLY A 529 2.26 -20.67 -1.42
C GLY A 529 1.64 -22.03 -1.12
N ARG A 530 1.82 -22.99 -2.01
CA ARG A 530 1.38 -24.38 -1.82
C ARG A 530 2.17 -25.06 -0.69
N THR A 531 3.50 -25.02 -0.75
CA THR A 531 4.37 -25.62 0.26
C THR A 531 4.08 -25.08 1.66
N GLU A 532 3.93 -23.76 1.79
CA GLU A 532 3.56 -23.10 3.04
C GLU A 532 2.23 -23.64 3.59
N ALA A 533 1.20 -23.73 2.74
CA ALA A 533 -0.12 -24.19 3.13
C ALA A 533 -0.10 -25.67 3.57
N GLU A 534 0.65 -26.54 2.87
CA GLU A 534 0.81 -27.96 3.20
C GLU A 534 1.51 -28.16 4.56
N VAL A 535 2.51 -27.33 4.86
CA VAL A 535 3.22 -27.37 6.15
C VAL A 535 2.31 -26.94 7.29
N ILE A 536 1.58 -25.82 7.14
CA ILE A 536 0.61 -25.36 8.13
C ILE A 536 -0.50 -26.39 8.34
N GLN A 537 -1.04 -26.97 7.27
CA GLN A 537 -2.02 -28.05 7.34
C GLN A 537 -1.49 -29.22 8.17
N SER A 538 -0.26 -29.66 7.92
CA SER A 538 0.37 -30.77 8.66
C SER A 538 0.52 -30.44 10.15
N MET A 539 1.00 -29.25 10.50
CA MET A 539 1.17 -28.82 11.88
C MET A 539 -0.16 -28.72 12.64
N LEU A 540 -1.21 -28.16 12.01
CA LEU A 540 -2.54 -28.08 12.63
C LEU A 540 -3.15 -29.47 12.86
N LYS A 541 -2.95 -30.40 11.91
CA LYS A 541 -3.39 -31.78 12.08
C LYS A 541 -2.63 -32.50 13.19
N GLU A 542 -1.30 -32.38 13.23
CA GLU A 542 -0.45 -33.04 14.22
C GLU A 542 -0.70 -32.52 15.64
N HIS A 543 -0.76 -31.18 15.78
CA HIS A 543 -0.80 -30.56 17.10
C HIS A 543 -2.18 -30.35 17.67
N LEU A 544 -3.20 -30.14 16.83
CA LEU A 544 -4.59 -29.89 17.24
C LEU A 544 -5.60 -30.94 16.74
N GLY A 545 -5.20 -31.85 15.85
CA GLY A 545 -6.13 -32.80 15.24
C GLY A 545 -7.10 -32.17 14.23
N VAL A 546 -6.83 -30.95 13.75
CA VAL A 546 -7.72 -30.20 12.87
C VAL A 546 -7.42 -30.49 11.41
N GLU A 547 -8.47 -30.83 10.64
CA GLU A 547 -8.38 -31.03 9.20
C GLU A 547 -8.51 -29.69 8.46
N VAL A 548 -7.59 -29.45 7.53
CA VAL A 548 -7.58 -28.25 6.71
C VAL A 548 -7.55 -28.62 5.23
N ARG A 549 -8.38 -27.96 4.43
CA ARG A 549 -8.42 -28.11 2.97
C ARG A 549 -7.78 -26.90 2.30
N ILE A 550 -6.74 -27.11 1.52
CA ILE A 550 -6.03 -26.05 0.80
C ILE A 550 -6.83 -25.65 -0.45
N ILE A 551 -6.98 -24.34 -0.65
CA ILE A 551 -7.61 -23.73 -1.82
C ILE A 551 -6.59 -22.80 -2.47
N GLN A 552 -6.07 -23.20 -3.62
CA GLN A 552 -5.15 -22.38 -4.43
C GLN A 552 -5.93 -21.56 -5.46
N ARG A 553 -5.55 -20.28 -5.63
CA ARG A 553 -6.14 -19.36 -6.60
C ARG A 553 -5.09 -18.49 -7.25
N GLU A 554 -5.36 -18.12 -8.49
CA GLU A 554 -4.61 -17.03 -9.15
C GLU A 554 -4.72 -15.74 -8.34
N TRP A 555 -3.69 -14.90 -8.40
CA TRP A 555 -3.49 -13.74 -7.53
C TRP A 555 -4.69 -12.81 -7.43
N SER A 556 -5.32 -12.44 -8.55
CA SER A 556 -6.46 -11.51 -8.54
C SER A 556 -7.71 -12.11 -7.88
N THR A 557 -7.98 -13.39 -8.15
CA THR A 557 -9.06 -14.17 -7.53
C THR A 557 -8.80 -14.37 -6.04
N TYR A 558 -7.56 -14.69 -5.67
CA TYR A 558 -7.15 -14.82 -4.28
C TYR A 558 -7.40 -13.53 -3.49
N LEU A 559 -7.01 -12.37 -4.01
CA LEU A 559 -7.27 -11.08 -3.38
C LEU A 559 -8.77 -10.75 -3.28
N GLN A 560 -9.56 -11.14 -4.27
CA GLN A 560 -11.01 -10.94 -4.23
C GLN A 560 -11.66 -11.78 -3.13
N LEU A 561 -11.32 -13.07 -3.04
CA LEU A 561 -11.82 -13.96 -1.98
C LEU A 561 -11.43 -13.48 -0.58
N GLN A 562 -10.23 -12.91 -0.42
CA GLN A 562 -9.85 -12.29 0.86
C GLN A 562 -10.74 -11.10 1.21
N ARG A 563 -11.00 -10.20 0.28
CA ARG A 563 -11.89 -9.04 0.49
C ARG A 563 -13.34 -9.45 0.78
N ASP A 564 -13.79 -10.52 0.14
CA ASP A 564 -15.15 -11.05 0.33
C ASP A 564 -15.28 -11.88 1.64
N GLY A 565 -14.17 -12.15 2.34
CA GLY A 565 -14.15 -12.99 3.53
C GLY A 565 -14.49 -14.46 3.23
N ASP A 566 -14.23 -14.94 2.00
CA ASP A 566 -14.53 -16.33 1.62
C ASP A 566 -13.36 -17.28 1.88
N TYR A 567 -13.00 -17.37 3.15
CA TYR A 567 -11.96 -18.25 3.69
C TYR A 567 -12.16 -18.44 5.21
N ASP A 568 -11.57 -19.48 5.77
CA ASP A 568 -11.44 -19.65 7.22
C ASP A 568 -10.05 -19.18 7.66
N LEU A 569 -9.01 -19.63 6.94
CA LEU A 569 -7.63 -19.18 7.03
C LEU A 569 -7.14 -18.73 5.66
N SER A 570 -6.30 -17.70 5.58
CA SER A 570 -5.71 -17.24 4.33
C SER A 570 -4.25 -16.83 4.51
N ALA A 571 -3.37 -17.39 3.68
CA ALA A 571 -1.98 -16.96 3.62
C ALA A 571 -1.89 -15.44 3.36
N ALA A 572 -1.01 -14.74 4.04
CA ALA A 572 -0.84 -13.30 3.86
C ALA A 572 0.54 -12.84 4.38
N GLY A 573 0.89 -11.63 4.09
CA GLY A 573 2.08 -10.98 4.61
C GLY A 573 1.99 -9.48 4.44
N TRP A 574 2.81 -8.77 5.18
CA TRP A 574 2.96 -7.33 5.06
C TRP A 574 4.43 -6.98 5.07
N ILE A 575 4.85 -6.18 4.12
CA ILE A 575 6.16 -5.55 4.08
C ILE A 575 5.96 -4.10 4.49
N GLY A 576 6.79 -3.61 5.40
CA GLY A 576 6.70 -2.21 5.84
C GLY A 576 7.07 -1.25 4.73
N ASP A 577 6.29 -0.18 4.60
CA ASP A 577 6.55 0.88 3.65
C ASP A 577 7.56 1.91 4.20
N TYR A 578 7.72 1.94 5.53
CA TYR A 578 8.64 2.80 6.29
C TYR A 578 8.95 2.15 7.66
N LEU A 579 10.02 2.63 8.34
CA LEU A 579 10.54 2.01 9.57
C LEU A 579 9.86 2.49 10.85
N ASP A 580 8.53 2.59 10.83
CA ASP A 580 7.72 2.88 12.01
C ASP A 580 6.68 1.78 12.25
N PRO A 581 6.38 1.41 13.51
CA PRO A 581 5.40 0.34 13.81
C PRO A 581 4.01 0.58 13.22
N THR A 582 3.64 1.81 12.96
CA THR A 582 2.31 2.16 12.42
C THR A 582 2.05 1.53 11.06
N THR A 583 3.08 1.28 10.23
CA THR A 583 2.89 0.56 8.96
C THR A 583 2.34 -0.86 9.15
N PHE A 584 2.56 -1.47 10.32
CA PHE A 584 2.07 -2.81 10.68
C PHE A 584 0.79 -2.79 11.49
N LEU A 585 0.47 -1.69 12.17
CA LEU A 585 -0.65 -1.61 13.10
C LEU A 585 -1.88 -0.91 12.51
N GLU A 586 -1.70 0.18 11.75
CA GLU A 586 -2.81 0.97 11.21
C GLU A 586 -3.72 0.16 10.27
N MET A 587 -3.18 -0.81 9.55
CA MET A 587 -3.94 -1.66 8.64
C MET A 587 -5.01 -2.54 9.31
N TRP A 588 -4.99 -2.66 10.64
CA TRP A 588 -5.96 -3.47 11.41
C TRP A 588 -7.11 -2.65 11.98
N ARG A 589 -7.20 -1.37 11.66
CA ARG A 589 -8.38 -0.56 12.01
C ARG A 589 -9.64 -1.11 11.37
N ARG A 590 -10.76 -0.90 12.04
CA ARG A 590 -12.06 -1.28 11.50
C ARG A 590 -12.34 -0.58 10.18
N GLY A 591 -12.66 -1.36 9.16
CA GLY A 591 -13.00 -0.85 7.82
C GLY A 591 -11.80 -0.41 6.98
N ASP A 592 -10.55 -0.62 7.46
CA ASP A 592 -9.39 -0.50 6.60
C ASP A 592 -9.42 -1.55 5.49
N GLY A 593 -9.03 -1.16 4.27
CA GLY A 593 -9.08 -2.03 3.10
C GLY A 593 -8.13 -3.24 3.17
N ASN A 594 -7.14 -3.22 4.07
CA ASN A 594 -6.20 -4.30 4.31
C ASN A 594 -6.64 -5.22 5.45
N ASN A 595 -7.58 -4.78 6.31
CA ASN A 595 -8.15 -5.61 7.37
C ASN A 595 -9.23 -6.52 6.80
N ASN A 596 -8.84 -7.65 6.26
CA ASN A 596 -9.78 -8.63 5.71
C ASN A 596 -10.15 -9.74 6.72
N THR A 597 -9.88 -9.55 8.03
CA THR A 597 -10.14 -10.57 9.07
C THR A 597 -11.51 -10.45 9.72
N GLY A 598 -12.19 -9.30 9.54
CA GLY A 598 -13.42 -8.97 10.29
C GLY A 598 -13.16 -8.56 11.74
N TRP A 599 -11.92 -8.60 12.22
CA TRP A 599 -11.55 -8.21 13.57
C TRP A 599 -11.61 -6.69 13.77
N SER A 600 -12.00 -6.27 14.97
CA SER A 600 -11.91 -4.88 15.42
C SER A 600 -11.84 -4.81 16.93
N SER A 601 -11.12 -3.82 17.46
CA SER A 601 -11.04 -3.57 18.90
C SER A 601 -11.01 -2.06 19.14
N LYS A 602 -12.01 -1.56 19.87
CA LYS A 602 -12.09 -0.13 20.23
C LYS A 602 -10.88 0.33 21.02
N GLU A 603 -10.35 -0.52 21.89
CA GLU A 603 -9.19 -0.18 22.71
C GLU A 603 -7.90 -0.16 21.89
N PHE A 604 -7.75 -1.06 20.92
CA PHE A 604 -6.67 -1.03 19.96
C PHE A 604 -6.68 0.29 19.16
N GLU A 605 -7.83 0.63 18.58
CA GLU A 605 -7.99 1.87 17.80
C GLU A 605 -7.75 3.12 18.66
N ARG A 606 -8.25 3.14 19.91
CA ARG A 606 -7.99 4.22 20.86
C ARG A 606 -6.50 4.41 21.12
N LEU A 607 -5.75 3.33 21.30
CA LEU A 607 -4.30 3.39 21.52
C LEU A 607 -3.55 3.89 20.28
N LEU A 608 -3.98 3.53 19.07
CA LEU A 608 -3.41 4.09 17.85
C LEU A 608 -3.68 5.58 17.73
N ASP A 609 -4.91 6.03 18.04
CA ASP A 609 -5.27 7.45 18.04
C ASP A 609 -4.48 8.23 19.09
N GLU A 610 -4.34 7.66 20.30
CA GLU A 610 -3.52 8.22 21.37
C GLU A 610 -2.04 8.34 20.95
N ALA A 611 -1.47 7.27 20.38
CA ALA A 611 -0.09 7.28 19.90
C ALA A 611 0.14 8.37 18.82
N GLY A 612 -0.85 8.60 17.95
CA GLY A 612 -0.80 9.63 16.92
C GLY A 612 -0.81 11.09 17.46
N GLN A 613 -1.02 11.28 18.77
CA GLN A 613 -1.00 12.61 19.43
C GLN A 613 0.18 12.76 20.39
N ILE A 614 1.03 11.74 20.55
CA ILE A 614 2.17 11.77 21.47
C ILE A 614 3.42 12.22 20.72
N ALA A 615 3.99 13.35 21.13
CA ALA A 615 5.23 13.90 20.55
C ALA A 615 6.49 13.17 21.08
N ASP A 616 6.48 12.67 22.33
CA ASP A 616 7.64 11.92 22.88
C ASP A 616 7.77 10.54 22.23
N PRO A 617 8.82 10.26 21.45
CA PRO A 617 8.95 9.01 20.69
C PRO A 617 8.92 7.76 21.59
N THR A 618 9.52 7.84 22.78
CA THR A 618 9.57 6.70 23.72
C THR A 618 8.18 6.33 24.22
N THR A 619 7.38 7.33 24.62
CA THR A 619 6.01 7.13 25.10
C THR A 619 5.10 6.68 23.95
N ARG A 620 5.28 7.25 22.75
CA ARG A 620 4.57 6.86 21.54
C ARG A 620 4.80 5.39 21.21
N ILE A 621 6.04 4.95 21.13
CA ILE A 621 6.43 3.56 20.88
C ILE A 621 5.85 2.62 21.95
N ALA A 622 5.92 2.99 23.22
CA ALA A 622 5.33 2.19 24.30
C ALA A 622 3.80 2.07 24.18
N THR A 623 3.13 3.09 23.67
CA THR A 623 1.68 3.07 23.42
C THR A 623 1.32 2.17 22.24
N LEU A 624 2.08 2.23 21.15
CA LEU A 624 1.94 1.33 20.00
C LEU A 624 2.18 -0.15 20.40
N ALA A 625 3.17 -0.42 21.26
CA ALA A 625 3.42 -1.76 21.77
C ALA A 625 2.26 -2.32 22.62
N LYS A 626 1.55 -1.45 23.37
CA LYS A 626 0.30 -1.85 24.07
C LYS A 626 -0.81 -2.21 23.07
N ALA A 627 -0.93 -1.47 21.97
CA ALA A 627 -1.88 -1.80 20.91
C ALA A 627 -1.55 -3.16 20.28
N GLU A 628 -0.28 -3.41 19.91
CA GLU A 628 0.14 -4.73 19.41
C GLU A 628 -0.16 -5.84 20.40
N ALA A 629 0.04 -5.61 21.70
CA ALA A 629 -0.25 -6.60 22.72
C ALA A 629 -1.72 -7.04 22.72
N ILE A 630 -2.67 -6.11 22.55
CA ILE A 630 -4.10 -6.41 22.41
C ILE A 630 -4.35 -7.24 21.15
N PHE A 631 -3.77 -6.83 20.02
CA PHE A 631 -3.89 -7.55 18.75
C PHE A 631 -3.42 -9.01 18.87
N LEU A 632 -2.27 -9.21 19.50
CA LEU A 632 -1.67 -10.54 19.69
C LEU A 632 -2.39 -11.37 20.76
N ASP A 633 -3.07 -10.76 21.74
CA ASP A 633 -3.89 -11.50 22.71
C ASP A 633 -5.17 -12.04 22.07
N GLU A 634 -5.73 -11.31 21.10
CA GLU A 634 -6.93 -11.71 20.36
C GLU A 634 -6.66 -12.55 19.11
N ASN A 635 -5.43 -12.58 18.63
CA ASN A 635 -4.95 -13.37 17.49
C ASN A 635 -5.87 -13.37 16.25
N PRO A 636 -6.13 -12.24 15.60
CA PRO A 636 -6.82 -12.25 14.31
C PRO A 636 -5.95 -12.77 13.16
N VAL A 637 -4.67 -13.01 13.43
CA VAL A 637 -3.71 -13.63 12.50
C VAL A 637 -2.86 -14.68 13.23
N LEU A 638 -2.23 -15.55 12.44
CA LEU A 638 -1.18 -16.48 12.87
C LEU A 638 0.15 -15.93 12.34
N PRO A 639 0.97 -15.23 13.14
CA PRO A 639 2.32 -14.83 12.72
C PRO A 639 3.18 -16.07 12.46
N ILE A 640 3.96 -16.08 11.37
CA ILE A 640 4.74 -17.26 10.97
C ILE A 640 6.23 -16.94 11.00
N TYR A 641 6.69 -15.98 10.20
CA TYR A 641 8.09 -15.57 10.19
C TYR A 641 8.26 -14.11 9.82
N PHE A 642 9.39 -13.54 10.23
CA PHE A 642 9.87 -12.27 9.72
C PHE A 642 10.69 -12.50 8.44
N TYR A 643 10.46 -11.64 7.47
CA TYR A 643 11.04 -11.79 6.13
C TYR A 643 12.55 -11.56 6.10
N THR A 644 13.18 -12.18 5.12
CA THR A 644 14.54 -11.87 4.67
C THR A 644 14.56 -11.69 3.16
N THR A 645 15.52 -10.95 2.66
CA THR A 645 15.91 -10.95 1.26
C THR A 645 17.03 -11.96 1.04
N ASN A 646 16.98 -12.68 -0.08
CA ASN A 646 17.99 -13.66 -0.46
C ASN A 646 18.38 -13.42 -1.91
N TYR A 647 19.58 -12.96 -2.16
CA TYR A 647 20.06 -12.62 -3.50
C TYR A 647 21.55 -12.86 -3.67
N LEU A 648 21.99 -12.92 -4.93
CA LEU A 648 23.40 -13.00 -5.30
C LEU A 648 23.87 -11.63 -5.80
N ILE A 649 25.05 -11.20 -5.37
CA ILE A 649 25.67 -9.95 -5.77
C ILE A 649 27.16 -10.15 -6.03
N ARG A 650 27.64 -9.64 -7.18
CA ARG A 650 29.05 -9.70 -7.57
C ARG A 650 29.93 -8.90 -6.59
N PRO A 651 31.16 -9.41 -6.29
CA PRO A 651 32.06 -8.74 -5.34
C PRO A 651 32.51 -7.34 -5.77
N GLU A 652 32.55 -7.07 -7.07
CA GLU A 652 32.91 -5.76 -7.62
C GLU A 652 31.84 -4.67 -7.38
N VAL A 653 30.59 -5.04 -7.08
CA VAL A 653 29.54 -4.09 -6.72
C VAL A 653 29.75 -3.62 -5.29
N LYS A 654 30.00 -2.34 -5.10
CA LYS A 654 30.22 -1.68 -3.80
C LYS A 654 29.16 -0.64 -3.51
N GLY A 655 29.00 -0.28 -2.23
CA GLY A 655 27.96 0.67 -1.80
C GLY A 655 26.57 0.03 -1.68
N TRP A 656 26.48 -1.28 -1.87
CA TRP A 656 25.28 -2.06 -1.63
C TRP A 656 25.36 -2.68 -0.23
N HIS A 657 24.59 -2.13 0.70
CA HIS A 657 24.62 -2.54 2.11
C HIS A 657 23.25 -3.13 2.51
N PRO A 658 23.21 -4.02 3.51
CA PRO A 658 21.93 -4.50 4.04
C PRO A 658 21.12 -3.36 4.63
N LEU A 659 19.85 -3.26 4.21
CA LEU A 659 18.89 -2.28 4.71
C LEU A 659 17.53 -2.95 4.90
N LEU A 660 16.86 -2.67 6.02
CA LEU A 660 15.60 -3.31 6.39
C LEU A 660 14.47 -3.09 5.37
N LEU A 661 14.44 -1.95 4.69
CA LEU A 661 13.49 -1.68 3.59
C LEU A 661 13.96 -2.24 2.25
N ASN A 662 15.17 -2.80 2.18
CA ASN A 662 15.81 -3.25 0.95
C ASN A 662 15.85 -2.16 -0.16
N ASN A 663 15.90 -0.90 0.25
CA ASN A 663 16.03 0.27 -0.61
C ASN A 663 17.50 0.66 -0.70
N HIS A 664 18.07 0.62 -1.89
CA HIS A 664 19.49 0.93 -2.10
C HIS A 664 19.63 2.19 -2.94
N PRO A 665 20.06 3.32 -2.35
CA PRO A 665 20.25 4.56 -3.10
C PRO A 665 21.36 4.40 -4.14
N PHE A 666 20.99 4.28 -5.41
CA PHE A 666 21.92 3.96 -6.51
C PHE A 666 23.02 4.98 -6.72
N LYS A 667 22.87 6.22 -6.21
CA LYS A 667 23.91 7.25 -6.30
C LYS A 667 25.19 6.86 -5.54
N PHE A 668 25.10 5.98 -4.54
CA PHE A 668 26.23 5.49 -3.76
C PHE A 668 26.78 4.14 -4.26
N VAL A 669 26.12 3.52 -5.23
CA VAL A 669 26.55 2.24 -5.80
C VAL A 669 27.64 2.47 -6.85
N LYS A 670 28.67 1.63 -6.83
CA LYS A 670 29.78 1.69 -7.79
C LYS A 670 30.29 0.29 -8.14
N ILE A 671 30.93 0.18 -9.29
CA ILE A 671 31.65 -1.02 -9.71
C ILE A 671 33.15 -0.74 -9.49
N GLU A 672 33.80 -1.56 -8.66
CA GLU A 672 35.26 -1.52 -8.43
C GLU A 672 35.89 -2.71 -9.14
N LYS A 673 36.86 -2.43 -10.03
CA LYS A 673 37.60 -3.45 -10.81
C LYS A 673 38.68 -4.10 -9.97
#